data_4589f21a47a14f32b203cc86e7acf832
#
_entry.id   4589f21a47a14f32b203cc86e7acf832
#
_cell.length_a   1.000
_cell.length_b   1.000
_cell.length_c   1.000
_cell.angle_alpha   90.00
_cell.angle_beta   90.00
_cell.angle_gamma   90.00
#
_symmetry.space_group_name_H-M   'P 1'
#
loop_
_entity.id
_entity.type
_entity.pdbx_description
1 polymer ?
#
loop_
_entity_poly.entity_id
_entity_poly.type
_entity_poly.pdbx_seq_one_letter_code
_entity_poly.pdbx_strand_id
1 'polypeptide(L)'
;MKKLLLSTTLLLVAVASEGQDFKYQTPPKALQDLLLAPLTPRVSLASDGRTMALLQVQDYPTVAELAQPELRLAGLRINPRTNGQSRVSYAVGIKLKTLPNGAEIEVKGLPAQARISDVNWSPDNKTIAFALTVPGSGTDGRVELWVADVAGATARRLLATPLNDAFGNSFDWVSDSKTILACTVPAGRGTAPAADAAPTGPAVQESGGGIKTAARTYPDLLKNPADEKLFDYYATSQLVKVNVADGNTQPLGQPGLIQTASPSPDGKYVLLRTRHRPYSYTLPISRFPQRIDVLDLTTGAAVKSVVDLPLADAVPIGNDAAPTGPRNHAWRADVPATLYYVEAQDGGNPKTKADIRDKLYTLEAPFTGAPQELAALPLRFGGLSWGTSQLALVGGYRWADRHETTWQLNPSKPTAPLTVLFEGSSEDKYKDPGTPYEHRNGQGKSVLLTGGPTGQSLYLLGAGASPEGDRPFVDELDLSSKKTIRWWRSQAPVYEVPVAIIDASGKNRQLLTRRESLTQSPNYYLRDATKKDKLTAVTKFPNPYAAFGGSFPKQVLKYKRADGVDLTANLYLPPNYKKSDGPLPTLMSAYPLEFKDKNTAGQVSGSPYTFTRLGGGSPVFWVTQGYAVLENASVPIVGEGSKDPNDTYIEQLVSSAKAAIDEGARLGVVDADRVGVMGHSYGAFMTANLLSHSNLFKAGIARSGAYNRTLTPYGFQGEERSYWQVPEVYNAMSPFNYADKMKTPLLLIHGEADNNQGTFPIQSERYFSALKGQGATARYVVLPAEAHGYTARENLLHVLWETNAWLDKYVKPSKPAN
;
A
#
# COMPACT_ATOMS: atom_id res chain seq x y z
N MET A 1 -1.57 36.96 77.75
CA MET A 1 -2.33 36.41 76.62
C MET A 1 -1.42 36.50 75.40
N LYS A 2 -0.80 35.37 75.06
CA LYS A 2 0.08 35.22 73.87
C LYS A 2 -0.73 34.67 72.76
N LYS A 3 -0.77 35.38 71.62
CA LYS A 3 -1.40 34.92 70.32
C LYS A 3 -0.32 34.14 69.58
N LEU A 4 -0.59 32.87 69.29
CA LEU A 4 0.15 31.98 68.48
C LEU A 4 -0.28 32.23 67.02
N LEU A 5 0.64 32.66 66.16
CA LEU A 5 0.45 32.70 64.69
C LEU A 5 0.91 31.38 64.12
N LEU A 6 0.02 30.63 63.53
CA LEU A 6 0.31 29.45 62.75
C LEU A 6 0.56 29.87 61.28
N SER A 7 1.78 29.78 60.79
CA SER A 7 2.16 30.00 59.40
C SER A 7 2.04 28.66 58.67
N THR A 8 1.06 28.55 57.78
CA THR A 8 0.94 27.41 56.87
C THR A 8 1.76 27.71 55.61
N THR A 9 2.88 27.03 55.49
CA THR A 9 3.73 27.12 54.28
C THR A 9 3.17 26.14 53.23
N LEU A 10 2.51 26.64 52.19
CA LEU A 10 2.14 25.91 51.00
C LEU A 10 3.40 25.61 50.18
N LEU A 11 3.83 24.36 50.15
CA LEU A 11 4.86 23.91 49.18
C LEU A 11 4.21 23.76 47.82
N LEU A 12 4.40 24.73 46.93
CA LEU A 12 4.17 24.56 45.51
C LEU A 12 5.31 23.71 44.92
N VAL A 13 5.03 22.46 44.66
CA VAL A 13 5.89 21.62 43.83
C VAL A 13 5.64 22.05 42.38
N ALA A 14 6.46 22.94 41.87
CA ALA A 14 6.53 23.20 40.45
C ALA A 14 7.17 21.98 39.76
N VAL A 15 6.36 21.15 39.13
CA VAL A 15 6.86 20.13 38.21
C VAL A 15 7.33 20.88 36.95
N ALA A 16 8.63 21.17 36.90
CA ALA A 16 9.25 21.66 35.69
C ALA A 16 9.14 20.59 34.60
N SER A 17 8.42 20.90 33.55
CA SER A 17 8.40 20.11 32.32
C SER A 17 9.71 20.37 31.57
N GLU A 18 10.78 19.70 31.99
CA GLU A 18 12.01 19.67 31.19
C GLU A 18 11.78 18.77 30.00
N GLY A 19 12.03 19.26 28.79
CA GLY A 19 12.21 18.44 27.61
C GLY A 19 13.45 17.60 27.83
N GLN A 20 13.28 16.33 28.17
CA GLN A 20 14.40 15.42 28.35
C GLN A 20 14.71 14.79 26.99
N ASP A 21 15.97 14.93 26.54
CA ASP A 21 16.53 14.11 25.47
C ASP A 21 16.60 12.67 25.95
N PHE A 22 15.51 11.92 25.70
CA PHE A 22 15.47 10.51 26.00
C PHE A 22 16.32 9.76 24.98
N LYS A 23 17.31 9.02 25.46
CA LYS A 23 17.97 8.01 24.62
C LYS A 23 16.97 6.93 24.23
N TYR A 24 17.18 6.32 23.08
CA TYR A 24 16.41 5.14 22.66
C TYR A 24 16.37 4.10 23.77
N GLN A 25 15.18 3.63 24.08
CA GLN A 25 14.95 2.59 25.07
C GLN A 25 14.71 1.26 24.37
N THR A 26 15.03 0.19 25.08
CA THR A 26 14.86 -1.18 24.58
C THR A 26 13.70 -1.85 25.33
N PRO A 27 12.74 -2.45 24.65
CA PRO A 27 11.64 -3.17 25.29
C PRO A 27 12.12 -4.45 25.98
N PRO A 28 11.27 -5.13 26.75
CA PRO A 28 11.56 -6.46 27.27
C PRO A 28 12.11 -7.39 26.18
N LYS A 29 13.07 -8.24 26.56
CA LYS A 29 13.79 -9.08 25.57
C LYS A 29 12.88 -9.91 24.66
N ALA A 30 11.77 -10.44 25.18
CA ALA A 30 10.83 -11.20 24.36
C ALA A 30 10.23 -10.37 23.21
N LEU A 31 9.92 -9.10 23.43
CA LEU A 31 9.40 -8.19 22.40
C LEU A 31 10.50 -7.86 21.38
N GLN A 32 11.72 -7.61 21.86
CA GLN A 32 12.87 -7.34 21.00
C GLN A 32 13.17 -8.52 20.06
N ASP A 33 13.29 -9.72 20.61
CA ASP A 33 13.64 -10.92 19.87
C ASP A 33 12.54 -11.28 18.83
N LEU A 34 11.27 -11.04 19.15
CA LEU A 34 10.16 -11.24 18.22
C LEU A 34 10.18 -10.22 17.08
N LEU A 35 10.47 -8.94 17.37
CA LEU A 35 10.59 -7.93 16.33
C LEU A 35 11.72 -8.24 15.36
N LEU A 36 12.85 -8.70 15.91
CA LEU A 36 14.07 -8.99 15.15
C LEU A 36 14.14 -10.44 14.64
N ALA A 37 13.03 -11.18 14.69
CA ALA A 37 12.95 -12.52 14.15
C ALA A 37 13.25 -12.52 12.63
N PRO A 38 13.94 -13.55 12.10
CA PRO A 38 14.36 -13.59 10.70
C PRO A 38 13.21 -13.39 9.72
N LEU A 39 13.43 -12.55 8.73
CA LEU A 39 12.43 -12.29 7.69
C LEU A 39 12.43 -13.41 6.65
N THR A 40 11.23 -13.75 6.16
CA THR A 40 11.08 -14.73 5.08
C THR A 40 11.46 -14.07 3.74
N PRO A 41 12.21 -14.73 2.84
CA PRO A 41 12.52 -14.20 1.52
C PRO A 41 11.28 -13.85 0.71
N ARG A 42 11.36 -12.80 -0.07
CA ARG A 42 10.33 -12.50 -1.08
C ARG A 42 10.56 -13.40 -2.29
N VAL A 43 9.47 -13.84 -2.90
CA VAL A 43 9.51 -14.75 -4.04
C VAL A 43 9.11 -14.01 -5.30
N SER A 44 9.92 -14.15 -6.37
CA SER A 44 9.62 -13.69 -7.72
C SER A 44 9.68 -14.89 -8.66
N LEU A 45 8.56 -15.21 -9.30
CA LEU A 45 8.45 -16.34 -10.21
C LEU A 45 8.71 -15.89 -11.65
N ALA A 46 9.51 -16.65 -12.39
CA ALA A 46 9.64 -16.51 -13.83
C ALA A 46 8.31 -16.82 -14.52
N SER A 47 8.02 -16.13 -15.63
CA SER A 47 6.71 -16.24 -16.31
C SER A 47 6.43 -17.62 -16.89
N ASP A 48 7.48 -18.42 -17.12
CA ASP A 48 7.33 -19.82 -17.56
C ASP A 48 7.03 -20.81 -16.41
N GLY A 49 6.98 -20.30 -15.16
CA GLY A 49 6.71 -21.10 -13.99
C GLY A 49 7.80 -22.10 -13.61
N ARG A 50 8.98 -22.05 -14.24
CA ARG A 50 10.06 -23.06 -14.06
C ARG A 50 11.14 -22.64 -13.08
N THR A 51 11.32 -21.33 -12.89
CA THR A 51 12.37 -20.80 -12.03
C THR A 51 11.80 -19.75 -11.08
N MET A 52 12.29 -19.77 -9.85
CA MET A 52 11.92 -18.85 -8.79
C MET A 52 13.16 -18.12 -8.29
N ALA A 53 13.09 -16.80 -8.17
CA ALA A 53 14.06 -16.00 -7.45
C ALA A 53 13.60 -15.77 -6.02
N LEU A 54 14.44 -16.11 -5.07
CA LEU A 54 14.26 -15.90 -3.64
C LEU A 54 15.09 -14.67 -3.26
N LEU A 55 14.41 -13.57 -2.98
CA LEU A 55 15.02 -12.28 -2.64
C LEU A 55 15.18 -12.21 -1.12
N GLN A 56 16.40 -12.22 -0.64
CA GLN A 56 16.71 -12.06 0.78
C GLN A 56 16.36 -10.63 1.21
N VAL A 57 15.38 -10.48 2.09
CA VAL A 57 14.93 -9.17 2.56
C VAL A 57 15.97 -8.59 3.53
N GLN A 58 16.27 -7.29 3.38
CA GLN A 58 17.06 -6.54 4.35
C GLN A 58 16.35 -6.50 5.70
N ASP A 59 17.10 -6.56 6.80
CA ASP A 59 16.59 -6.28 8.14
C ASP A 59 16.07 -4.82 8.24
N TYR A 60 15.42 -4.49 9.35
CA TYR A 60 14.98 -3.12 9.58
C TYR A 60 16.12 -2.13 9.41
N PRO A 61 15.94 -1.03 8.63
CA PRO A 61 16.96 0.00 8.49
C PRO A 61 17.25 0.65 9.84
N THR A 62 18.41 1.28 9.96
CA THR A 62 18.75 2.09 11.13
C THR A 62 18.19 3.51 11.02
N VAL A 63 18.07 4.23 12.14
CA VAL A 63 17.74 5.66 12.11
C VAL A 63 18.78 6.45 11.31
N ALA A 64 20.05 6.07 11.35
CA ALA A 64 21.10 6.71 10.56
C ALA A 64 20.89 6.57 9.05
N GLU A 65 20.30 5.46 8.60
CA GLU A 65 19.89 5.28 7.19
C GLU A 65 18.72 6.18 6.83
N LEU A 66 17.71 6.31 7.71
CA LEU A 66 16.57 7.20 7.48
C LEU A 66 16.96 8.69 7.55
N ALA A 67 17.94 9.02 8.35
CA ALA A 67 18.44 10.40 8.52
C ALA A 67 19.38 10.87 7.39
N GLN A 68 19.57 10.06 6.33
CA GLN A 68 20.30 10.53 5.16
C GLN A 68 19.61 11.75 4.52
N PRO A 69 20.39 12.61 3.83
CA PRO A 69 19.80 13.77 3.14
C PRO A 69 18.65 13.36 2.22
N GLU A 70 17.54 14.05 2.35
CA GLU A 70 16.32 13.82 1.60
C GLU A 70 15.81 15.15 1.05
N LEU A 71 15.68 15.26 -0.26
CA LEU A 71 15.01 16.37 -0.92
C LEU A 71 13.53 16.03 -1.07
N ARG A 72 12.68 16.98 -0.69
CA ARG A 72 11.22 16.89 -0.76
C ARG A 72 10.74 17.87 -1.82
N LEU A 73 10.53 17.38 -3.03
CA LEU A 73 10.31 18.20 -4.23
C LEU A 73 9.14 17.66 -5.03
N ALA A 74 8.13 18.48 -5.25
CA ALA A 74 6.95 18.17 -6.05
C ALA A 74 6.20 16.89 -5.64
N GLY A 75 6.23 16.53 -4.35
CA GLY A 75 5.64 15.28 -3.83
C GLY A 75 6.57 14.07 -3.90
N LEU A 76 7.80 14.25 -4.37
CA LEU A 76 8.84 13.21 -4.39
C LEU A 76 9.78 13.36 -3.18
N ARG A 77 10.35 12.23 -2.78
CA ARG A 77 11.44 12.14 -1.79
C ARG A 77 12.66 11.55 -2.46
N ILE A 78 13.63 12.37 -2.73
CA ILE A 78 14.84 12.02 -3.49
C ILE A 78 16.03 12.02 -2.55
N ASN A 79 16.84 10.97 -2.61
CA ASN A 79 18.16 10.98 -1.98
C ASN A 79 19.16 11.66 -2.92
N PRO A 80 19.66 12.87 -2.59
CA PRO A 80 20.55 13.63 -3.46
C PRO A 80 21.93 12.99 -3.67
N ARG A 81 22.33 12.05 -2.79
CA ARG A 81 23.61 11.34 -2.95
C ARG A 81 23.54 10.30 -4.06
N THR A 82 22.40 9.61 -4.18
CA THR A 82 22.24 8.50 -5.12
C THR A 82 21.49 8.87 -6.39
N ASN A 83 20.81 10.02 -6.41
CA ASN A 83 19.86 10.42 -7.44
C ASN A 83 18.74 9.37 -7.65
N GLY A 84 18.37 8.72 -6.57
CA GLY A 84 17.29 7.74 -6.50
C GLY A 84 16.25 8.13 -5.46
N GLN A 85 15.21 7.31 -5.33
CA GLN A 85 14.24 7.48 -4.27
C GLN A 85 14.88 7.29 -2.90
N SER A 86 14.44 8.06 -1.91
CA SER A 86 14.75 7.79 -0.51
C SER A 86 13.83 6.69 0.05
N ARG A 87 14.25 6.04 1.16
CA ARG A 87 13.41 5.08 1.92
C ARG A 87 13.00 3.82 1.15
N VAL A 88 13.83 3.37 0.20
CA VAL A 88 13.59 2.15 -0.58
C VAL A 88 13.83 0.92 0.31
N SER A 89 12.98 -0.10 0.15
CA SER A 89 13.18 -1.40 0.79
C SER A 89 14.01 -2.30 -0.13
N TYR A 90 15.11 -2.82 0.38
CA TYR A 90 16.06 -3.59 -0.40
C TYR A 90 15.98 -5.09 -0.14
N ALA A 91 16.42 -5.87 -1.14
CA ALA A 91 16.94 -7.22 -0.93
C ALA A 91 18.48 -7.15 -0.84
N VAL A 92 19.06 -8.02 -0.03
CA VAL A 92 20.52 -8.09 0.20
C VAL A 92 21.18 -9.25 -0.56
N GLY A 93 20.39 -10.10 -1.22
CA GLY A 93 20.87 -11.22 -2.01
C GLY A 93 19.75 -11.87 -2.82
N ILE A 94 20.14 -12.64 -3.81
CA ILE A 94 19.23 -13.38 -4.69
C ILE A 94 19.68 -14.83 -4.70
N LYS A 95 18.74 -15.77 -4.50
CA LYS A 95 18.94 -17.20 -4.79
C LYS A 95 17.99 -17.61 -5.90
N LEU A 96 18.44 -18.47 -6.79
CA LEU A 96 17.64 -19.07 -7.84
C LEU A 96 17.28 -20.50 -7.50
N LYS A 97 16.08 -20.92 -7.85
CA LYS A 97 15.59 -22.26 -7.63
C LYS A 97 14.77 -22.75 -8.82
N THR A 98 15.19 -23.82 -9.43
CA THR A 98 14.41 -24.50 -10.48
C THR A 98 13.33 -25.36 -9.83
N LEU A 99 12.11 -25.26 -10.31
CA LEU A 99 10.96 -25.99 -9.78
C LEU A 99 10.85 -27.39 -10.36
N PRO A 100 10.36 -28.38 -9.59
CA PRO A 100 10.01 -28.28 -8.16
C PRO A 100 11.21 -28.54 -7.22
N ASN A 101 12.20 -29.30 -7.62
CA ASN A 101 13.16 -29.95 -6.73
C ASN A 101 14.59 -29.44 -6.88
N GLY A 102 14.83 -28.40 -7.70
CA GLY A 102 16.16 -27.82 -7.86
C GLY A 102 16.74 -27.31 -6.53
N ALA A 103 18.05 -27.33 -6.39
CA ALA A 103 18.73 -26.70 -5.27
C ALA A 103 18.54 -25.18 -5.32
N GLU A 104 18.65 -24.52 -4.15
CA GLU A 104 18.78 -23.07 -4.08
C GLU A 104 20.23 -22.69 -4.40
N ILE A 105 20.43 -21.95 -5.48
CA ILE A 105 21.73 -21.51 -5.96
C ILE A 105 21.84 -20.01 -5.72
N GLU A 106 22.85 -19.61 -4.96
CA GLU A 106 23.13 -18.18 -4.72
C GLU A 106 23.66 -17.50 -5.97
N VAL A 107 23.14 -16.32 -6.30
CA VAL A 107 23.64 -15.49 -7.40
C VAL A 107 24.96 -14.85 -6.97
N LYS A 108 26.05 -15.26 -7.63
CA LYS A 108 27.41 -14.76 -7.41
C LYS A 108 27.63 -13.42 -8.10
N GLY A 109 28.72 -12.72 -7.70
CA GLY A 109 29.12 -11.45 -8.33
C GLY A 109 28.44 -10.21 -7.75
N LEU A 110 27.49 -10.37 -6.81
CA LEU A 110 26.93 -9.24 -6.07
C LEU A 110 27.96 -8.66 -5.09
N PRO A 111 27.98 -7.33 -4.90
CA PRO A 111 28.82 -6.72 -3.87
C PRO A 111 28.36 -7.11 -2.46
N ALA A 112 29.29 -7.08 -1.51
CA ALA A 112 28.93 -7.24 -0.10
C ALA A 112 27.93 -6.16 0.31
N GLN A 113 26.90 -6.53 1.09
CA GLN A 113 25.82 -5.63 1.50
C GLN A 113 25.06 -5.00 0.31
N ALA A 114 24.81 -5.78 -0.75
CA ALA A 114 24.03 -5.35 -1.89
C ALA A 114 22.69 -4.76 -1.44
N ARG A 115 22.26 -3.68 -2.12
CA ARG A 115 20.95 -3.03 -1.92
C ARG A 115 20.17 -3.11 -3.21
N ILE A 116 19.45 -4.20 -3.39
CA ILE A 116 18.76 -4.59 -4.62
C ILE A 116 17.31 -4.17 -4.57
N SER A 117 16.84 -3.46 -5.62
CA SER A 117 15.44 -3.12 -5.87
C SER A 117 15.06 -3.43 -7.31
N ASP A 118 13.77 -3.31 -7.63
CA ASP A 118 13.23 -3.38 -9.01
C ASP A 118 13.67 -4.62 -9.80
N VAL A 119 13.48 -5.81 -9.22
CA VAL A 119 13.87 -7.08 -9.81
C VAL A 119 12.89 -7.50 -10.91
N ASN A 120 13.35 -7.51 -12.18
CA ASN A 120 12.54 -7.78 -13.36
C ASN A 120 13.14 -8.89 -14.22
N TRP A 121 12.34 -9.91 -14.57
CA TRP A 121 12.72 -10.98 -15.48
C TRP A 121 12.68 -10.50 -16.93
N SER A 122 13.67 -10.95 -17.74
CA SER A 122 13.59 -10.80 -19.19
C SER A 122 12.40 -11.59 -19.75
N PRO A 123 11.83 -11.17 -20.89
CA PRO A 123 10.70 -11.89 -21.53
C PRO A 123 10.97 -13.39 -21.76
N ASP A 124 12.21 -13.77 -22.06
CA ASP A 124 12.63 -15.17 -22.26
C ASP A 124 13.01 -15.90 -20.96
N ASN A 125 12.90 -15.24 -19.79
CA ASN A 125 13.23 -15.75 -18.46
C ASN A 125 14.69 -16.19 -18.23
N LYS A 126 15.64 -15.80 -19.10
CA LYS A 126 17.05 -16.18 -19.01
C LYS A 126 17.90 -15.20 -18.22
N THR A 127 17.41 -13.99 -18.04
CA THR A 127 18.13 -12.91 -17.35
C THR A 127 17.19 -12.19 -16.39
N ILE A 128 17.74 -11.75 -15.27
CA ILE A 128 17.07 -10.87 -14.32
C ILE A 128 17.79 -9.54 -14.34
N ALA A 129 17.08 -8.43 -14.60
CA ALA A 129 17.59 -7.08 -14.41
C ALA A 129 17.14 -6.52 -13.06
N PHE A 130 17.96 -5.70 -12.44
CA PHE A 130 17.64 -5.05 -11.17
C PHE A 130 18.44 -3.77 -10.97
N ALA A 131 17.89 -2.88 -10.14
CA ALA A 131 18.60 -1.72 -9.65
C ALA A 131 19.43 -2.09 -8.41
N LEU A 132 20.66 -1.57 -8.32
CA LEU A 132 21.52 -1.75 -7.17
C LEU A 132 21.97 -0.38 -6.66
N THR A 133 21.55 -0.04 -5.43
CA THR A 133 21.92 1.23 -4.81
C THR A 133 23.26 1.14 -4.10
N VAL A 134 24.21 1.98 -4.51
CA VAL A 134 25.48 2.24 -3.84
C VAL A 134 25.30 3.51 -3.00
N PRO A 135 25.28 3.43 -1.67
CA PRO A 135 24.91 4.57 -0.83
C PRO A 135 25.88 5.76 -0.89
N GLY A 136 27.17 5.49 -1.11
CA GLY A 136 28.21 6.53 -1.11
C GLY A 136 28.42 7.23 0.23
N SER A 137 29.55 7.89 0.38
CA SER A 137 29.88 8.71 1.55
C SER A 137 29.76 10.21 1.29
N GLY A 138 29.71 10.61 0.02
CA GLY A 138 29.62 11.99 -0.45
C GLY A 138 28.74 12.12 -1.70
N THR A 139 29.34 12.47 -2.83
CA THR A 139 28.69 12.56 -4.15
C THR A 139 28.91 11.31 -5.01
N ASP A 140 29.53 10.27 -4.46
CA ASP A 140 29.87 9.00 -5.11
C ASP A 140 28.72 7.97 -5.04
N GLY A 141 27.65 8.28 -4.32
CA GLY A 141 26.43 7.49 -4.29
C GLY A 141 25.76 7.42 -5.65
N ARG A 142 25.12 6.31 -5.97
CA ARG A 142 24.44 6.12 -7.24
C ARG A 142 23.51 4.91 -7.23
N VAL A 143 22.60 4.87 -8.19
CA VAL A 143 21.83 3.67 -8.53
C VAL A 143 22.40 3.09 -9.82
N GLU A 144 22.72 1.81 -9.83
CA GLU A 144 23.32 1.08 -10.94
C GLU A 144 22.34 0.10 -11.54
N LEU A 145 22.39 -0.10 -12.87
CA LEU A 145 21.69 -1.19 -13.53
C LEU A 145 22.57 -2.44 -13.56
N TRP A 146 22.04 -3.53 -13.01
CA TRP A 146 22.67 -4.84 -12.95
C TRP A 146 21.84 -5.89 -13.65
N VAL A 147 22.50 -6.95 -14.14
CA VAL A 147 21.84 -8.14 -14.68
C VAL A 147 22.45 -9.40 -14.07
N ALA A 148 21.59 -10.42 -13.89
CA ALA A 148 22.00 -11.74 -13.48
C ALA A 148 21.60 -12.78 -14.54
N ASP A 149 22.55 -13.57 -15.01
CA ASP A 149 22.30 -14.75 -15.83
C ASP A 149 21.69 -15.85 -14.97
N VAL A 150 20.55 -16.39 -15.41
CA VAL A 150 19.78 -17.37 -14.64
C VAL A 150 20.46 -18.74 -14.66
N ALA A 151 21.01 -19.14 -15.80
CA ALA A 151 21.66 -20.45 -15.94
C ALA A 151 22.97 -20.55 -15.17
N GLY A 152 23.80 -19.51 -15.23
CA GLY A 152 25.08 -19.45 -14.54
C GLY A 152 25.01 -18.94 -13.10
N ALA A 153 23.84 -18.44 -12.67
CA ALA A 153 23.64 -17.77 -11.38
C ALA A 153 24.73 -16.73 -11.07
N THR A 154 25.02 -15.85 -12.03
CA THR A 154 26.05 -14.82 -11.92
C THR A 154 25.51 -13.45 -12.27
N ALA A 155 25.81 -12.47 -11.43
CA ALA A 155 25.42 -11.08 -11.63
C ALA A 155 26.61 -10.21 -12.05
N ARG A 156 26.31 -9.18 -12.84
CA ARG A 156 27.28 -8.14 -13.22
C ARG A 156 26.60 -6.79 -13.36
N ARG A 157 27.35 -5.75 -13.14
CA ARG A 157 26.94 -4.41 -13.52
C ARG A 157 26.80 -4.30 -15.04
N LEU A 158 25.69 -3.76 -15.52
CA LEU A 158 25.43 -3.63 -16.94
C LEU A 158 25.86 -2.25 -17.47
N LEU A 159 25.54 -1.17 -16.76
CA LEU A 159 25.82 0.20 -17.17
C LEU A 159 26.95 0.86 -16.39
N ALA A 160 27.82 1.60 -17.09
CA ALA A 160 28.78 2.50 -16.44
C ALA A 160 28.09 3.78 -15.92
N THR A 161 27.15 4.33 -16.69
CA THR A 161 26.37 5.51 -16.31
C THR A 161 25.34 5.16 -15.25
N PRO A 162 25.21 5.96 -14.17
CA PRO A 162 24.19 5.73 -13.16
C PRO A 162 22.76 5.89 -13.71
N LEU A 163 21.83 5.13 -13.16
CA LEU A 163 20.40 5.35 -13.36
C LEU A 163 19.99 6.67 -12.68
N ASN A 164 19.03 7.37 -13.28
CA ASN A 164 18.24 8.37 -12.59
C ASN A 164 16.97 7.70 -12.10
N ASP A 165 16.92 7.41 -10.83
CA ASP A 165 15.79 6.71 -10.21
C ASP A 165 14.93 7.62 -9.33
N ALA A 166 14.93 8.92 -9.62
CA ALA A 166 14.15 9.90 -8.85
C ALA A 166 12.63 9.65 -8.93
N PHE A 167 12.15 9.14 -10.06
CA PHE A 167 10.75 8.75 -10.26
C PHE A 167 10.46 7.29 -9.91
N GLY A 168 11.48 6.44 -9.71
CA GLY A 168 11.35 5.00 -9.70
C GLY A 168 11.10 4.41 -11.09
N ASN A 169 11.12 3.10 -11.20
CA ASN A 169 10.93 2.39 -12.48
C ASN A 169 11.86 2.91 -13.58
N SER A 170 13.13 3.04 -13.25
CA SER A 170 14.15 3.65 -14.10
C SER A 170 14.58 2.80 -15.30
N PHE A 171 14.05 1.57 -15.45
CA PHE A 171 14.33 0.72 -16.60
C PHE A 171 13.17 -0.25 -16.93
N ASP A 172 13.09 -0.72 -18.19
CA ASP A 172 12.13 -1.73 -18.65
C ASP A 172 12.74 -2.60 -19.76
N TRP A 173 12.33 -3.87 -19.83
CA TRP A 173 12.74 -4.80 -20.87
C TRP A 173 12.02 -4.55 -22.18
N VAL A 174 12.75 -4.55 -23.28
CA VAL A 174 12.19 -4.71 -24.63
C VAL A 174 11.86 -6.18 -24.86
N SER A 175 10.87 -6.46 -25.70
CA SER A 175 10.37 -7.82 -25.97
C SER A 175 11.41 -8.79 -26.59
N ASP A 176 12.51 -8.27 -27.11
CA ASP A 176 13.61 -9.05 -27.69
C ASP A 176 14.49 -9.76 -26.66
N SER A 177 14.30 -9.49 -25.36
CA SER A 177 15.10 -10.00 -24.24
C SER A 177 16.61 -9.66 -24.32
N LYS A 178 16.99 -8.77 -25.22
CA LYS A 178 18.38 -8.35 -25.47
C LYS A 178 18.59 -6.88 -25.22
N THR A 179 17.52 -6.13 -25.12
CA THR A 179 17.52 -4.68 -24.98
C THR A 179 16.79 -4.26 -23.72
N ILE A 180 17.36 -3.32 -22.99
CA ILE A 180 16.71 -2.62 -21.88
C ILE A 180 16.61 -1.13 -22.22
N LEU A 181 15.45 -0.52 -21.98
CA LEU A 181 15.31 0.93 -21.91
C LEU A 181 15.67 1.39 -20.51
N ALA A 182 16.53 2.39 -20.35
CA ALA A 182 16.92 2.90 -19.05
C ALA A 182 16.94 4.43 -19.02
N CYS A 183 16.47 5.00 -17.94
CA CYS A 183 16.61 6.41 -17.61
C CYS A 183 17.92 6.63 -16.84
N THR A 184 18.85 7.36 -17.41
CA THR A 184 20.17 7.60 -16.84
C THR A 184 20.33 9.06 -16.43
N VAL A 185 21.26 9.31 -15.53
CA VAL A 185 21.70 10.68 -15.23
C VAL A 185 22.33 11.27 -16.49
N PRO A 186 21.87 12.45 -16.97
CA PRO A 186 22.41 13.05 -18.20
C PRO A 186 23.91 13.35 -18.12
N ALA A 187 24.65 13.01 -19.17
CA ALA A 187 26.04 13.37 -19.28
C ALA A 187 26.20 14.91 -19.27
N GLY A 188 27.20 15.41 -18.57
CA GLY A 188 27.46 16.85 -18.52
C GLY A 188 26.45 17.68 -17.71
N ARG A 189 25.60 17.07 -16.88
CA ARG A 189 24.62 17.75 -16.02
C ARG A 189 25.23 18.87 -15.13
N GLY A 190 26.53 18.79 -14.82
CA GLY A 190 27.22 19.73 -13.95
C GLY A 190 26.98 19.47 -12.47
N THR A 191 27.27 20.45 -11.63
CA THR A 191 27.05 20.39 -10.17
C THR A 191 25.62 20.74 -9.82
N ALA A 192 25.13 20.17 -8.73
CA ALA A 192 23.80 20.52 -8.19
C ALA A 192 23.72 22.01 -7.87
N PRO A 193 22.58 22.67 -8.14
CA PRO A 193 22.36 24.04 -7.72
C PRO A 193 22.63 24.19 -6.21
N ALA A 194 23.45 25.18 -5.85
CA ALA A 194 23.65 25.49 -4.45
C ALA A 194 22.36 26.05 -3.85
N ALA A 195 22.11 25.74 -2.58
CA ALA A 195 21.07 26.43 -1.84
C ALA A 195 21.50 27.91 -1.69
N ASP A 196 20.55 28.81 -1.94
CA ASP A 196 20.81 30.25 -1.70
C ASP A 196 21.17 30.45 -0.21
N ALA A 197 22.22 31.22 0.05
CA ALA A 197 22.67 31.50 1.42
C ALA A 197 21.59 32.20 2.27
N ALA A 198 20.69 32.92 1.61
CA ALA A 198 19.48 33.48 2.20
C ALA A 198 18.36 33.51 1.15
N PRO A 199 17.08 33.38 1.56
CA PRO A 199 15.95 33.56 0.64
C PRO A 199 16.02 34.94 -0.03
N THR A 200 15.85 35.00 -1.35
CA THR A 200 15.83 36.22 -2.15
C THR A 200 14.51 36.99 -2.05
N GLY A 201 13.48 36.37 -1.46
CA GLY A 201 12.15 36.94 -1.23
C GLY A 201 11.21 36.00 -0.55
N PRO A 202 9.98 36.43 -0.24
CA PRO A 202 8.94 35.56 0.33
C PRO A 202 8.44 34.56 -0.70
N ALA A 203 7.99 33.39 -0.22
CA ALA A 203 7.20 32.48 -1.03
C ALA A 203 5.76 33.01 -1.16
N VAL A 204 5.29 33.23 -2.37
CA VAL A 204 3.94 33.73 -2.64
C VAL A 204 3.11 32.66 -3.34
N GLN A 205 1.93 32.41 -2.82
CA GLN A 205 0.92 31.55 -3.46
C GLN A 205 -0.34 32.37 -3.66
N GLU A 206 -0.84 32.38 -4.87
CA GLU A 206 -2.08 33.08 -5.21
C GLU A 206 -3.13 32.09 -5.69
N SER A 207 -4.38 32.32 -5.33
CA SER A 207 -5.55 31.68 -5.94
C SER A 207 -6.49 32.76 -6.47
N GLY A 208 -7.01 32.58 -7.67
CA GLY A 208 -7.84 33.60 -8.30
C GLY A 208 -8.88 33.03 -9.27
N GLY A 209 -9.66 33.94 -9.89
CA GLY A 209 -10.59 33.56 -10.95
C GLY A 209 -11.89 32.88 -10.52
N GLY A 210 -12.17 32.73 -9.21
CA GLY A 210 -13.42 32.12 -8.72
C GLY A 210 -13.56 30.63 -9.02
N ILE A 211 -12.51 29.98 -9.54
CA ILE A 211 -12.53 28.54 -9.80
C ILE A 211 -12.42 27.78 -8.48
N LYS A 212 -13.45 27.00 -8.15
CA LYS A 212 -13.41 26.13 -6.98
C LYS A 212 -12.58 24.90 -7.30
N THR A 213 -11.40 24.82 -6.73
CA THR A 213 -10.54 23.63 -6.81
C THR A 213 -10.53 22.89 -5.48
N ALA A 214 -10.58 21.58 -5.53
CA ALA A 214 -10.43 20.74 -4.35
C ALA A 214 -8.99 20.83 -3.84
N ALA A 215 -8.76 21.73 -2.88
CA ALA A 215 -7.46 21.81 -2.24
C ALA A 215 -7.31 20.71 -1.17
N ARG A 216 -6.88 19.52 -1.57
CA ARG A 216 -6.33 18.56 -0.62
C ARG A 216 -4.95 19.06 -0.18
N THR A 217 -4.59 18.81 1.07
CA THR A 217 -3.26 19.13 1.59
C THR A 217 -2.26 18.09 1.10
N TYR A 218 -1.39 18.47 0.16
CA TYR A 218 -0.35 17.57 -0.34
C TYR A 218 0.97 17.81 0.42
N PRO A 219 1.73 16.74 0.73
CA PRO A 219 3.06 16.85 1.35
C PRO A 219 4.15 17.13 0.30
N ASP A 220 5.31 17.54 0.78
CA ASP A 220 6.58 17.55 0.04
C ASP A 220 6.54 18.36 -1.28
N LEU A 221 5.71 19.40 -1.35
CA LEU A 221 5.55 20.24 -2.53
C LEU A 221 6.77 21.14 -2.79
N LEU A 222 6.89 21.65 -4.02
CA LEU A 222 7.79 22.77 -4.33
C LEU A 222 7.33 24.01 -3.55
N LYS A 223 8.29 24.84 -3.10
CA LYS A 223 8.00 26.01 -2.26
C LYS A 223 8.44 27.32 -2.90
N ASN A 224 9.42 27.27 -3.79
CA ASN A 224 10.08 28.46 -4.36
C ASN A 224 10.84 28.09 -5.65
N PRO A 225 11.37 29.10 -6.39
CA PRO A 225 12.14 28.85 -7.62
C PRO A 225 13.46 28.06 -7.42
N ALA A 226 14.02 28.05 -6.20
CA ALA A 226 15.23 27.24 -5.93
C ALA A 226 14.86 25.74 -5.88
N ASP A 227 13.70 25.39 -5.31
CA ASP A 227 13.18 24.02 -5.35
C ASP A 227 12.92 23.57 -6.80
N GLU A 228 12.46 24.45 -7.68
CA GLU A 228 12.27 24.13 -9.09
C GLU A 228 13.58 23.78 -9.79
N LYS A 229 14.67 24.55 -9.51
CA LYS A 229 16.00 24.26 -10.06
C LYS A 229 16.55 22.93 -9.57
N LEU A 230 16.35 22.63 -8.28
CA LEU A 230 16.73 21.34 -7.70
C LEU A 230 15.91 20.20 -8.31
N PHE A 231 14.61 20.42 -8.48
CA PHE A 231 13.73 19.47 -9.12
C PHE A 231 14.13 19.18 -10.57
N ASP A 232 14.37 20.21 -11.39
CA ASP A 232 14.88 20.04 -12.75
C ASP A 232 16.20 19.27 -12.77
N TYR A 233 17.13 19.60 -11.85
CA TYR A 233 18.43 18.95 -11.77
C TYR A 233 18.34 17.45 -11.44
N TYR A 234 17.58 17.07 -10.42
CA TYR A 234 17.51 15.68 -9.96
C TYR A 234 16.56 14.82 -10.76
N ALA A 235 15.48 15.37 -11.28
CA ALA A 235 14.45 14.62 -11.97
C ALA A 235 14.65 14.52 -13.49
N THR A 236 15.55 15.32 -14.09
CA THR A 236 15.87 15.21 -15.53
C THR A 236 16.68 13.95 -15.80
N SER A 237 16.21 13.15 -16.78
CA SER A 237 16.83 11.91 -17.20
C SER A 237 17.15 11.94 -18.69
N GLN A 238 18.16 11.16 -19.11
CA GLN A 238 18.37 10.77 -20.50
C GLN A 238 17.86 9.33 -20.68
N LEU A 239 16.91 9.14 -21.58
CA LEU A 239 16.51 7.80 -22.00
C LEU A 239 17.60 7.19 -22.88
N VAL A 240 18.00 5.96 -22.57
CA VAL A 240 18.97 5.21 -23.37
C VAL A 240 18.45 3.80 -23.67
N LYS A 241 18.79 3.30 -24.85
CA LYS A 241 18.69 1.90 -25.23
C LYS A 241 19.99 1.20 -24.84
N VAL A 242 19.91 0.11 -24.11
CA VAL A 242 21.05 -0.63 -23.56
C VAL A 242 21.07 -2.04 -24.14
N ASN A 243 22.18 -2.43 -24.76
CA ASN A 243 22.41 -3.83 -25.16
C ASN A 243 22.83 -4.66 -23.93
N VAL A 244 22.10 -5.71 -23.65
CA VAL A 244 22.31 -6.54 -22.45
C VAL A 244 23.60 -7.36 -22.53
N ALA A 245 24.10 -7.70 -23.72
CA ALA A 245 25.31 -8.51 -23.87
C ALA A 245 26.58 -7.77 -23.45
N ASP A 246 26.72 -6.50 -23.88
CA ASP A 246 27.95 -5.72 -23.72
C ASP A 246 27.77 -4.40 -22.95
N GLY A 247 26.55 -3.98 -22.65
CA GLY A 247 26.23 -2.74 -21.95
C GLY A 247 26.35 -1.48 -22.83
N ASN A 248 26.53 -1.63 -24.13
CA ASN A 248 26.55 -0.50 -25.05
C ASN A 248 25.23 0.25 -25.03
N THR A 249 25.31 1.58 -25.08
CA THR A 249 24.15 2.47 -24.98
C THR A 249 23.97 3.33 -26.23
N GLN A 250 22.71 3.58 -26.57
CA GLN A 250 22.31 4.55 -27.58
C GLN A 250 21.29 5.50 -26.94
N PRO A 251 21.55 6.82 -26.91
CA PRO A 251 20.57 7.80 -26.49
C PRO A 251 19.31 7.78 -27.37
N LEU A 252 18.14 7.92 -26.73
CA LEU A 252 16.85 8.05 -27.38
C LEU A 252 16.20 9.38 -26.98
N GLY A 253 15.91 10.22 -27.97
CA GLY A 253 15.33 11.54 -27.74
C GLY A 253 16.24 12.49 -26.94
N GLN A 254 15.67 13.58 -26.43
CA GLN A 254 16.37 14.57 -25.61
C GLN A 254 16.18 14.30 -24.12
N PRO A 255 17.11 14.77 -23.27
CA PRO A 255 16.90 14.76 -21.83
C PRO A 255 15.63 15.49 -21.43
N GLY A 256 14.93 14.99 -20.41
CA GLY A 256 13.69 15.58 -19.89
C GLY A 256 13.24 14.96 -18.59
N LEU A 257 12.14 15.45 -18.04
CA LEU A 257 11.50 14.88 -16.84
C LEU A 257 10.73 13.62 -17.24
N ILE A 258 11.45 12.54 -17.50
CA ILE A 258 10.88 11.28 -17.99
C ILE A 258 10.25 10.52 -16.84
N GLN A 259 8.92 10.46 -16.84
CA GLN A 259 8.17 9.72 -15.84
C GLN A 259 8.11 8.22 -16.16
N THR A 260 7.85 7.86 -17.41
CA THR A 260 7.83 6.46 -17.89
C THR A 260 8.26 6.38 -19.35
N ALA A 261 8.93 5.29 -19.71
CA ALA A 261 9.26 4.93 -21.07
C ALA A 261 8.93 3.44 -21.25
N SER A 262 7.83 3.13 -21.95
CA SER A 262 7.32 1.76 -22.09
C SER A 262 7.47 1.29 -23.54
N PRO A 263 8.20 0.17 -23.80
CA PRO A 263 8.34 -0.36 -25.15
C PRO A 263 7.03 -1.02 -25.62
N SER A 264 6.72 -0.87 -26.92
CA SER A 264 5.63 -1.60 -27.56
C SER A 264 5.84 -3.12 -27.51
N PRO A 265 4.78 -3.94 -27.59
CA PRO A 265 4.92 -5.39 -27.59
C PRO A 265 5.83 -5.94 -28.69
N ASP A 266 5.87 -5.29 -29.87
CA ASP A 266 6.76 -5.69 -30.98
C ASP A 266 8.19 -5.12 -30.86
N GLY A 267 8.45 -4.30 -29.83
CA GLY A 267 9.77 -3.71 -29.62
C GLY A 267 10.20 -2.65 -30.65
N LYS A 268 9.28 -2.06 -31.41
CA LYS A 268 9.61 -1.05 -32.43
C LYS A 268 9.45 0.38 -31.95
N TYR A 269 8.61 0.60 -30.96
CA TYR A 269 8.26 1.93 -30.47
C TYR A 269 8.39 2.02 -28.94
N VAL A 270 8.48 3.26 -28.45
CA VAL A 270 8.46 3.60 -27.03
C VAL A 270 7.35 4.60 -26.77
N LEU A 271 6.46 4.30 -25.86
CA LEU A 271 5.53 5.28 -25.29
C LEU A 271 6.25 6.03 -24.19
N LEU A 272 6.58 7.29 -24.47
CA LEU A 272 7.31 8.18 -23.57
C LEU A 272 6.34 9.15 -22.90
N ARG A 273 6.36 9.19 -21.57
CA ARG A 273 5.63 10.19 -20.77
C ARG A 273 6.63 11.12 -20.10
N THR A 274 6.53 12.41 -20.39
CA THR A 274 7.35 13.45 -19.80
C THR A 274 6.50 14.46 -19.04
N ARG A 275 7.06 15.03 -17.97
CA ARG A 275 6.49 16.17 -17.27
C ARG A 275 7.20 17.44 -17.73
N HIS A 276 6.49 18.56 -17.65
CA HIS A 276 7.07 19.86 -18.03
C HIS A 276 6.44 21.04 -17.28
N ARG A 277 7.00 22.24 -17.48
CA ARG A 277 6.46 23.49 -16.95
C ARG A 277 5.13 23.87 -17.61
N PRO A 278 4.30 24.69 -16.88
CA PRO A 278 4.56 25.30 -15.57
C PRO A 278 4.41 24.34 -14.42
N TYR A 279 5.24 24.47 -13.37
CA TYR A 279 5.10 23.72 -12.13
C TYR A 279 4.07 24.36 -11.19
N SER A 280 3.72 23.65 -10.12
CA SER A 280 2.80 24.13 -9.09
C SER A 280 3.41 24.02 -7.71
N TYR A 281 3.15 25.00 -6.86
CA TYR A 281 3.51 24.95 -5.44
C TYR A 281 2.38 24.42 -4.54
N THR A 282 1.23 24.10 -5.14
CA THR A 282 0.05 23.60 -4.44
C THR A 282 -0.32 22.17 -4.84
N LEU A 283 0.30 21.66 -5.90
CA LEU A 283 0.01 20.34 -6.47
C LEU A 283 1.28 19.51 -6.62
N PRO A 284 1.20 18.17 -6.45
CA PRO A 284 2.32 17.28 -6.66
C PRO A 284 2.54 17.02 -8.16
N ILE A 285 3.70 16.44 -8.48
CA ILE A 285 4.12 16.11 -9.86
C ILE A 285 3.09 15.29 -10.63
N SER A 286 2.28 14.46 -9.96
CA SER A 286 1.22 13.67 -10.62
C SER A 286 0.17 14.55 -11.31
N ARG A 287 0.11 15.83 -10.95
CA ARG A 287 -0.80 16.83 -11.51
C ARG A 287 -0.13 17.83 -12.46
N PHE A 288 1.20 17.80 -12.58
CA PHE A 288 1.94 18.69 -13.49
C PHE A 288 1.60 18.42 -14.95
N PRO A 289 1.80 19.42 -15.83
CA PRO A 289 1.63 19.23 -17.26
C PRO A 289 2.41 18.02 -17.76
N GLN A 290 1.83 17.27 -18.68
CA GLN A 290 2.45 16.06 -19.19
C GLN A 290 2.29 15.94 -20.70
N ARG A 291 3.37 15.54 -21.33
CA ARG A 291 3.38 15.22 -22.75
C ARG A 291 3.57 13.72 -22.94
N ILE A 292 2.83 13.17 -23.89
CA ILE A 292 2.91 11.75 -24.27
C ILE A 292 3.27 11.67 -25.75
N ASP A 293 4.42 11.07 -26.00
CA ASP A 293 4.97 10.88 -27.33
C ASP A 293 5.20 9.39 -27.63
N VAL A 294 5.14 9.04 -28.89
CA VAL A 294 5.64 7.75 -29.40
C VAL A 294 6.95 8.01 -30.11
N LEU A 295 8.01 7.33 -29.67
CA LEU A 295 9.30 7.36 -30.33
C LEU A 295 9.53 6.06 -31.12
N ASP A 296 10.26 6.15 -32.22
CA ASP A 296 10.84 4.98 -32.87
C ASP A 296 12.03 4.46 -32.08
N LEU A 297 12.02 3.18 -31.71
CA LEU A 297 13.05 2.59 -30.84
C LEU A 297 14.43 2.50 -31.51
N THR A 298 14.48 2.51 -32.83
CA THR A 298 15.74 2.40 -33.58
C THR A 298 16.45 3.74 -33.68
N THR A 299 15.70 4.79 -33.99
CA THR A 299 16.24 6.12 -34.29
C THR A 299 16.14 7.08 -33.09
N GLY A 300 15.23 6.85 -32.18
CA GLY A 300 14.89 7.78 -31.11
C GLY A 300 14.04 8.97 -31.57
N ALA A 301 13.65 9.02 -32.81
CA ALA A 301 12.85 10.10 -33.37
C ALA A 301 11.39 10.01 -32.89
N ALA A 302 10.77 11.16 -32.65
CA ALA A 302 9.34 11.23 -32.35
C ALA A 302 8.52 10.89 -33.61
N VAL A 303 7.75 9.81 -33.54
CA VAL A 303 6.82 9.39 -34.59
C VAL A 303 5.48 10.11 -34.46
N LYS A 304 5.04 10.27 -33.20
CA LYS A 304 3.75 10.91 -32.88
C LYS A 304 3.83 11.62 -31.54
N SER A 305 3.40 12.87 -31.51
CA SER A 305 2.94 13.49 -30.27
C SER A 305 1.47 13.14 -30.07
N VAL A 306 1.19 12.32 -29.05
CA VAL A 306 -0.17 11.81 -28.80
C VAL A 306 -1.02 12.89 -28.17
N VAL A 307 -0.50 13.51 -27.11
CA VAL A 307 -1.19 14.58 -26.39
C VAL A 307 -0.21 15.37 -25.54
N ASP A 308 -0.54 16.64 -25.34
CA ASP A 308 0.07 17.52 -24.35
C ASP A 308 -1.03 18.05 -23.43
N LEU A 309 -0.99 17.66 -22.16
CA LEU A 309 -2.02 17.95 -21.16
C LEU A 309 -1.54 19.06 -20.23
N PRO A 310 -2.37 20.05 -19.95
CA PRO A 310 -2.02 21.13 -19.01
C PRO A 310 -1.98 20.65 -17.56
N LEU A 311 -1.65 21.56 -16.65
CA LEU A 311 -1.73 21.36 -15.20
C LEU A 311 -3.14 20.90 -14.82
N ALA A 312 -3.22 19.78 -14.08
CA ALA A 312 -4.49 19.18 -13.67
C ALA A 312 -4.97 19.77 -12.32
N ASP A 313 -5.23 21.07 -12.29
CA ASP A 313 -5.67 21.80 -11.11
C ASP A 313 -7.20 21.75 -10.89
N ALA A 314 -7.97 21.58 -11.95
CA ALA A 314 -9.43 21.63 -11.93
C ALA A 314 -10.11 20.24 -11.80
N VAL A 315 -9.39 19.21 -11.32
CA VAL A 315 -10.01 17.88 -11.12
C VAL A 315 -11.00 17.95 -9.95
N PRO A 316 -12.26 17.56 -10.14
CA PRO A 316 -13.27 17.60 -9.07
C PRO A 316 -12.87 16.76 -7.85
N ILE A 317 -13.51 17.07 -6.68
CA ILE A 317 -13.43 16.18 -5.50
C ILE A 317 -14.39 15.01 -5.68
N GLY A 318 -13.90 13.81 -5.44
CA GLY A 318 -14.69 12.58 -5.45
C GLY A 318 -13.84 11.39 -5.84
N ASN A 319 -14.24 10.21 -5.38
CA ASN A 319 -13.50 8.97 -5.65
C ASN A 319 -13.62 8.54 -7.12
N ASP A 320 -14.68 8.95 -7.81
CA ASP A 320 -14.89 8.71 -9.24
C ASP A 320 -14.45 9.90 -10.11
N ALA A 321 -13.83 10.93 -9.51
CA ALA A 321 -13.39 12.10 -10.25
C ALA A 321 -12.20 11.74 -11.16
N ALA A 322 -12.20 12.32 -12.36
CA ALA A 322 -11.17 12.11 -13.36
C ALA A 322 -10.74 13.45 -13.98
N PRO A 323 -9.49 13.59 -14.44
CA PRO A 323 -9.10 14.72 -15.25
C PRO A 323 -9.85 14.71 -16.59
N THR A 324 -10.06 15.87 -17.17
CA THR A 324 -10.56 16.02 -18.54
C THR A 324 -9.48 15.67 -19.55
N GLY A 325 -9.89 15.28 -20.76
CA GLY A 325 -9.00 14.85 -21.86
C GLY A 325 -8.51 13.41 -21.72
N PRO A 326 -7.66 13.00 -22.65
CA PRO A 326 -7.21 11.61 -22.73
C PRO A 326 -6.29 11.24 -21.56
N ARG A 327 -6.55 10.09 -20.96
CA ARG A 327 -5.82 9.56 -19.81
C ARG A 327 -5.56 8.06 -19.96
N ASN A 328 -4.74 7.49 -19.06
CA ASN A 328 -4.43 6.04 -19.02
C ASN A 328 -3.85 5.49 -20.32
N HIS A 329 -3.04 6.28 -21.02
CA HIS A 329 -2.35 5.82 -22.22
C HIS A 329 -1.45 4.63 -21.93
N ALA A 330 -1.59 3.54 -22.69
CA ALA A 330 -0.72 2.38 -22.60
C ALA A 330 -0.80 1.57 -23.92
N TRP A 331 0.11 0.61 -24.06
CA TRP A 331 0.06 -0.35 -25.15
C TRP A 331 -1.01 -1.42 -24.90
N ARG A 332 -1.72 -1.81 -25.96
CA ARG A 332 -2.44 -3.09 -25.96
C ARG A 332 -1.41 -4.21 -25.86
N ALA A 333 -1.61 -5.13 -24.92
CA ALA A 333 -0.67 -6.21 -24.66
C ALA A 333 -0.78 -7.38 -25.66
N ASP A 334 -1.91 -7.48 -26.36
CA ASP A 334 -2.29 -8.58 -27.26
C ASP A 334 -1.88 -8.37 -28.72
N VAL A 335 -1.45 -7.16 -29.10
CA VAL A 335 -1.12 -6.78 -30.48
C VAL A 335 0.23 -6.04 -30.56
N PRO A 336 0.87 -5.98 -31.74
CA PRO A 336 2.25 -5.49 -31.88
C PRO A 336 2.48 -4.06 -31.42
N ALA A 337 1.69 -3.08 -31.89
CA ALA A 337 1.90 -1.67 -31.62
C ALA A 337 0.60 -0.87 -31.77
N THR A 338 -0.30 -1.00 -30.82
CA THR A 338 -1.52 -0.22 -30.72
C THR A 338 -1.62 0.39 -29.34
N LEU A 339 -1.77 1.71 -29.28
CA LEU A 339 -2.07 2.42 -28.05
C LEU A 339 -3.55 2.34 -27.73
N TYR A 340 -3.88 2.42 -26.45
CA TYR A 340 -5.22 2.75 -25.97
C TYR A 340 -5.18 3.90 -24.97
N TYR A 341 -6.28 4.59 -24.82
CA TYR A 341 -6.50 5.61 -23.79
C TYR A 341 -7.99 5.78 -23.51
N VAL A 342 -8.30 6.54 -22.47
CA VAL A 342 -9.66 6.74 -21.97
C VAL A 342 -9.97 8.23 -21.86
N GLU A 343 -11.18 8.64 -22.20
CA GLU A 343 -11.67 10.01 -22.01
C GLU A 343 -12.97 10.05 -21.22
N ALA A 344 -13.03 10.96 -20.23
CA ALA A 344 -14.25 11.22 -19.49
C ALA A 344 -15.27 11.99 -20.34
N GLN A 345 -16.52 11.52 -20.34
CA GLN A 345 -17.63 12.12 -21.09
C GLN A 345 -18.52 13.04 -20.23
N ASP A 346 -18.29 13.06 -18.91
CA ASP A 346 -19.01 13.84 -17.90
C ASP A 346 -18.18 15.03 -17.36
N GLY A 347 -17.13 15.43 -18.07
CA GLY A 347 -16.18 16.43 -17.62
C GLY A 347 -15.32 15.96 -16.43
N GLY A 348 -15.26 14.65 -16.17
CA GLY A 348 -14.55 14.06 -15.03
C GLY A 348 -15.26 14.26 -13.69
N ASN A 349 -16.48 14.82 -13.67
CA ASN A 349 -17.24 15.09 -12.45
C ASN A 349 -18.29 14.01 -12.21
N PRO A 350 -18.14 13.15 -11.17
CA PRO A 350 -19.07 12.07 -10.89
C PRO A 350 -20.49 12.55 -10.55
N LYS A 351 -20.65 13.82 -10.17
CA LYS A 351 -21.95 14.45 -9.87
C LYS A 351 -22.73 14.89 -11.12
N THR A 352 -22.05 14.96 -12.28
CA THR A 352 -22.72 15.24 -13.56
C THR A 352 -23.48 14.00 -14.01
N LYS A 353 -24.76 14.17 -14.34
CA LYS A 353 -25.57 13.08 -14.92
C LYS A 353 -25.09 12.79 -16.35
N ALA A 354 -24.68 11.55 -16.61
CA ALA A 354 -24.26 11.08 -17.92
C ALA A 354 -24.56 9.60 -18.06
N ASP A 355 -25.08 9.19 -19.23
CA ASP A 355 -25.36 7.78 -19.54
C ASP A 355 -24.06 7.05 -19.87
N ILE A 356 -23.09 7.73 -20.45
CA ILE A 356 -21.72 7.25 -20.72
C ILE A 356 -20.78 8.10 -19.89
N ARG A 357 -20.03 7.43 -19.01
CA ARG A 357 -19.03 8.08 -18.15
C ARG A 357 -17.67 8.19 -18.82
N ASP A 358 -17.27 7.16 -19.53
CA ASP A 358 -15.97 7.08 -20.18
C ASP A 358 -16.08 6.44 -21.57
N LYS A 359 -15.17 6.83 -22.46
CA LYS A 359 -14.95 6.17 -23.75
C LYS A 359 -13.51 5.68 -23.84
N LEU A 360 -13.36 4.47 -24.37
CA LEU A 360 -12.07 3.89 -24.73
C LEU A 360 -11.77 4.15 -26.20
N TYR A 361 -10.51 4.52 -26.47
CA TYR A 361 -10.00 4.74 -27.82
C TYR A 361 -8.76 3.92 -28.06
N THR A 362 -8.52 3.56 -29.32
CA THR A 362 -7.28 2.92 -29.79
C THR A 362 -6.65 3.71 -30.92
N LEU A 363 -5.32 3.66 -31.00
CA LEU A 363 -4.52 4.28 -32.06
C LEU A 363 -3.43 3.31 -32.50
N GLU A 364 -3.54 2.79 -33.69
CA GLU A 364 -2.63 1.78 -34.26
C GLU A 364 -1.45 2.40 -34.98
N ALA A 365 -0.31 1.72 -34.96
CA ALA A 365 0.85 2.09 -35.77
C ALA A 365 0.48 2.07 -37.28
N PRO A 366 1.05 3.03 -38.08
CA PRO A 366 2.09 4.02 -37.77
C PRO A 366 1.59 5.32 -37.12
N PHE A 367 0.45 5.34 -36.44
CA PHE A 367 -0.15 6.45 -35.71
C PHE A 367 -0.56 7.67 -36.52
N THR A 368 -0.73 7.49 -37.82
CA THR A 368 -1.16 8.54 -38.75
C THR A 368 -2.67 8.66 -38.89
N GLY A 369 -3.39 7.59 -38.54
CA GLY A 369 -4.85 7.57 -38.52
C GLY A 369 -5.46 8.37 -37.38
N ALA A 370 -6.79 8.56 -37.47
CA ALA A 370 -7.57 9.06 -36.35
C ALA A 370 -7.75 7.94 -35.27
N PRO A 371 -7.78 8.28 -33.99
CA PRO A 371 -8.13 7.32 -32.94
C PRO A 371 -9.51 6.70 -33.19
N GLN A 372 -9.63 5.41 -32.98
CA GLN A 372 -10.89 4.67 -33.14
C GLN A 372 -11.53 4.44 -31.76
N GLU A 373 -12.82 4.77 -31.61
CA GLU A 373 -13.60 4.43 -30.45
C GLU A 373 -13.70 2.89 -30.36
N LEU A 374 -13.26 2.34 -29.24
CA LEU A 374 -13.29 0.90 -28.97
C LEU A 374 -14.54 0.51 -28.15
N ALA A 375 -14.88 1.31 -27.14
CA ALA A 375 -16.02 1.06 -26.27
C ALA A 375 -16.48 2.32 -25.56
N ALA A 376 -17.77 2.38 -25.24
CA ALA A 376 -18.40 3.37 -24.37
C ALA A 376 -18.85 2.71 -23.06
N LEU A 377 -18.44 3.27 -21.92
CA LEU A 377 -18.69 2.72 -20.58
C LEU A 377 -19.72 3.54 -19.82
N PRO A 378 -20.78 2.91 -19.28
CA PRO A 378 -21.75 3.61 -18.43
C PRO A 378 -21.21 3.94 -17.04
N LEU A 379 -20.11 3.31 -16.62
CA LEU A 379 -19.43 3.55 -15.37
C LEU A 379 -18.05 4.16 -15.59
N ARG A 380 -17.44 4.68 -14.53
CA ARG A 380 -16.05 5.14 -14.57
C ARG A 380 -15.11 3.97 -14.85
N PHE A 381 -14.19 4.12 -15.79
CA PHE A 381 -13.19 3.13 -16.14
C PHE A 381 -12.38 2.67 -14.93
N GLY A 382 -12.41 1.37 -14.66
CA GLY A 382 -11.73 0.73 -13.52
C GLY A 382 -10.48 -0.08 -13.90
N GLY A 383 -10.29 -0.40 -15.20
CA GLY A 383 -9.15 -1.20 -15.65
C GLY A 383 -9.46 -1.98 -16.93
N LEU A 384 -8.41 -2.54 -17.54
CA LEU A 384 -8.51 -3.25 -18.82
C LEU A 384 -7.49 -4.39 -18.85
N SER A 385 -7.97 -5.62 -19.05
CA SER A 385 -7.16 -6.82 -19.22
C SER A 385 -7.29 -7.33 -20.65
N TRP A 386 -6.17 -7.38 -21.36
CA TRP A 386 -6.10 -7.89 -22.73
C TRP A 386 -5.95 -9.41 -22.74
N GLY A 387 -6.62 -10.09 -23.61
CA GLY A 387 -6.49 -11.54 -23.78
C GLY A 387 -6.04 -11.91 -25.18
N THR A 388 -6.92 -11.73 -26.15
CA THR A 388 -6.65 -12.01 -27.57
C THR A 388 -7.21 -10.86 -28.43
N SER A 389 -6.96 -10.88 -29.74
CA SER A 389 -7.59 -9.92 -30.66
C SER A 389 -9.14 -9.93 -30.61
N GLN A 390 -9.76 -10.94 -30.01
CA GLN A 390 -11.23 -11.07 -29.89
C GLN A 390 -11.73 -11.00 -28.45
N LEU A 391 -10.84 -10.92 -27.47
CA LEU A 391 -11.19 -10.95 -26.04
C LEU A 391 -10.36 -9.96 -25.25
N ALA A 392 -11.03 -9.04 -24.60
CA ALA A 392 -10.53 -8.24 -23.50
C ALA A 392 -11.60 -8.13 -22.40
N LEU A 393 -11.21 -7.83 -21.18
CA LEU A 393 -12.11 -7.52 -20.10
C LEU A 393 -11.93 -6.07 -19.68
N VAL A 394 -13.02 -5.32 -19.59
CA VAL A 394 -13.00 -3.94 -19.11
C VAL A 394 -13.83 -3.83 -17.84
N GLY A 395 -13.23 -3.23 -16.81
CA GLY A 395 -13.89 -2.94 -15.54
C GLY A 395 -14.42 -1.52 -15.48
N GLY A 396 -15.55 -1.35 -14.82
CA GLY A 396 -16.08 -0.06 -14.45
C GLY A 396 -16.65 -0.06 -13.05
N TYR A 397 -16.66 1.11 -12.41
CA TYR A 397 -17.14 1.24 -11.04
C TYR A 397 -17.88 2.58 -10.82
N ARG A 398 -18.71 2.60 -9.77
CA ARG A 398 -19.37 3.78 -9.23
C ARG A 398 -19.26 3.77 -7.70
N TRP A 399 -18.52 4.74 -7.18
CA TRP A 399 -18.22 4.83 -5.75
C TRP A 399 -19.44 5.05 -4.87
N ALA A 400 -20.41 5.83 -5.34
CA ALA A 400 -21.55 6.25 -4.55
C ALA A 400 -22.35 5.10 -3.93
N ASP A 401 -22.47 3.99 -4.64
CA ASP A 401 -23.18 2.77 -4.23
C ASP A 401 -22.32 1.50 -4.28
N ARG A 402 -20.98 1.68 -4.41
CA ARG A 402 -20.02 0.56 -4.48
C ARG A 402 -20.26 -0.41 -5.64
N HIS A 403 -20.96 0.04 -6.66
CA HIS A 403 -21.29 -0.79 -7.82
C HIS A 403 -20.08 -0.95 -8.73
N GLU A 404 -19.83 -2.20 -9.12
CA GLU A 404 -18.79 -2.54 -10.09
C GLU A 404 -19.32 -3.50 -11.14
N THR A 405 -18.80 -3.38 -12.36
CA THR A 405 -19.14 -4.26 -13.47
C THR A 405 -17.89 -4.59 -14.25
N THR A 406 -17.72 -5.86 -14.61
CA THR A 406 -16.73 -6.32 -15.59
C THR A 406 -17.45 -6.73 -16.85
N TRP A 407 -17.07 -6.12 -17.97
CA TRP A 407 -17.60 -6.47 -19.29
C TRP A 407 -16.58 -7.23 -20.11
N GLN A 408 -17.09 -8.16 -20.91
CA GLN A 408 -16.36 -8.74 -22.03
C GLN A 408 -16.44 -7.80 -23.24
N LEU A 409 -15.29 -7.52 -23.82
CA LEU A 409 -15.09 -6.67 -24.98
C LEU A 409 -14.45 -7.49 -26.11
N ASN A 410 -14.90 -7.32 -27.34
CA ASN A 410 -14.25 -7.87 -28.53
C ASN A 410 -13.44 -6.76 -29.23
N PRO A 411 -12.11 -6.73 -29.10
CA PRO A 411 -11.30 -5.67 -29.71
C PRO A 411 -11.32 -5.64 -31.24
N SER A 412 -11.67 -6.74 -31.91
CA SER A 412 -11.80 -6.80 -33.39
C SER A 412 -13.15 -6.30 -33.90
N LYS A 413 -14.08 -5.97 -33.01
CA LYS A 413 -15.39 -5.41 -33.32
C LYS A 413 -15.61 -4.14 -32.51
N PRO A 414 -14.95 -3.03 -32.86
CA PRO A 414 -15.09 -1.76 -32.16
C PRO A 414 -16.57 -1.36 -32.09
N THR A 415 -16.95 -0.72 -30.98
CA THR A 415 -18.32 -0.26 -30.69
C THR A 415 -19.41 -1.34 -30.64
N ALA A 416 -19.05 -2.63 -30.76
CA ALA A 416 -20.00 -3.71 -30.47
C ALA A 416 -20.48 -3.61 -29.01
N PRO A 417 -21.73 -4.01 -28.75
CA PRO A 417 -22.27 -4.00 -27.39
C PRO A 417 -21.39 -4.78 -26.41
N LEU A 418 -21.10 -4.19 -25.25
CA LEU A 418 -20.39 -4.85 -24.17
C LEU A 418 -21.26 -5.94 -23.56
N THR A 419 -20.68 -7.09 -23.28
CA THR A 419 -21.39 -8.19 -22.60
C THR A 419 -20.99 -8.22 -21.12
N VAL A 420 -21.94 -8.04 -20.22
CA VAL A 420 -21.70 -8.15 -18.78
C VAL A 420 -21.21 -9.56 -18.44
N LEU A 421 -20.04 -9.65 -17.84
CA LEU A 421 -19.47 -10.89 -17.32
C LEU A 421 -19.72 -11.02 -15.82
N PHE A 422 -19.40 -9.97 -15.06
CA PHE A 422 -19.64 -9.87 -13.62
C PHE A 422 -20.24 -8.52 -13.28
N GLU A 423 -21.13 -8.50 -12.29
CA GLU A 423 -21.77 -7.30 -11.78
C GLU A 423 -22.10 -7.47 -10.32
N GLY A 424 -21.85 -6.46 -9.49
CA GLY A 424 -22.14 -6.53 -8.07
C GLY A 424 -21.66 -5.32 -7.27
N SER A 425 -21.62 -5.49 -5.97
CA SER A 425 -21.03 -4.51 -5.06
C SER A 425 -19.60 -4.91 -4.70
N SER A 426 -18.67 -3.97 -4.75
CA SER A 426 -17.28 -4.16 -4.30
C SER A 426 -17.16 -4.46 -2.79
N GLU A 427 -18.22 -4.20 -2.01
CA GLU A 427 -18.29 -4.53 -0.60
C GLU A 427 -18.72 -5.99 -0.36
N ASP A 428 -19.38 -6.65 -1.33
CA ASP A 428 -19.89 -8.02 -1.17
C ASP A 428 -18.82 -9.09 -1.45
N LYS A 429 -18.00 -9.35 -0.42
CA LYS A 429 -16.91 -10.34 -0.50
C LYS A 429 -17.38 -11.77 -0.74
N TYR A 430 -18.60 -12.10 -0.31
CA TYR A 430 -19.12 -13.49 -0.46
C TYR A 430 -19.52 -13.81 -1.90
N LYS A 431 -19.82 -12.78 -2.70
CA LYS A 431 -20.15 -12.92 -4.12
C LYS A 431 -18.99 -12.60 -5.06
N ASP A 432 -17.80 -12.31 -4.53
CA ASP A 432 -16.61 -12.07 -5.34
C ASP A 432 -16.31 -13.31 -6.23
N PRO A 433 -16.39 -13.18 -7.56
CA PRO A 433 -16.13 -14.28 -8.48
C PRO A 433 -14.67 -14.66 -8.59
N GLY A 434 -13.78 -13.88 -7.99
CA GLY A 434 -12.35 -13.95 -8.19
C GLY A 434 -11.85 -13.09 -9.35
N THR A 435 -10.54 -12.90 -9.38
CA THR A 435 -9.84 -12.09 -10.39
C THR A 435 -9.43 -12.96 -11.57
N PRO A 436 -9.70 -12.56 -12.82
CA PRO A 436 -9.18 -13.23 -14.02
C PRO A 436 -7.65 -13.31 -13.96
N TYR A 437 -7.13 -14.52 -14.16
CA TYR A 437 -5.69 -14.75 -14.08
C TYR A 437 -4.98 -14.27 -15.34
N GLU A 438 -3.94 -13.50 -15.16
CA GLU A 438 -3.05 -13.04 -16.22
C GLU A 438 -1.68 -13.72 -16.12
N HIS A 439 -1.06 -13.93 -17.27
CA HIS A 439 0.31 -14.40 -17.39
C HIS A 439 1.10 -13.51 -18.34
N ARG A 440 2.41 -13.55 -18.27
CA ARG A 440 3.25 -12.85 -19.25
C ARG A 440 3.36 -13.69 -20.51
N ASN A 441 3.05 -13.08 -21.66
CA ASN A 441 3.23 -13.68 -22.99
C ASN A 441 4.71 -13.67 -23.41
N GLY A 442 5.02 -14.20 -24.59
CA GLY A 442 6.38 -14.26 -25.12
C GLY A 442 7.05 -12.89 -25.36
N GLN A 443 6.28 -11.79 -25.35
CA GLN A 443 6.79 -10.42 -25.40
C GLN A 443 6.96 -9.79 -24.01
N GLY A 444 6.74 -10.55 -22.93
CA GLY A 444 6.82 -10.06 -21.56
C GLY A 444 5.64 -9.18 -21.13
N LYS A 445 4.56 -9.11 -21.90
CA LYS A 445 3.35 -8.34 -21.56
C LYS A 445 2.33 -9.21 -20.84
N SER A 446 1.61 -8.62 -19.86
CA SER A 446 0.56 -9.32 -19.13
C SER A 446 -0.68 -9.45 -20.00
N VAL A 447 -1.17 -10.68 -20.14
CA VAL A 447 -2.40 -11.01 -20.89
C VAL A 447 -3.20 -12.05 -20.13
N LEU A 448 -4.51 -12.07 -20.33
CA LEU A 448 -5.40 -13.08 -19.76
C LEU A 448 -4.98 -14.48 -20.21
N LEU A 449 -4.86 -15.40 -19.28
CA LEU A 449 -4.69 -16.82 -19.60
C LEU A 449 -6.02 -17.38 -20.08
N THR A 450 -6.08 -17.76 -21.36
CA THR A 450 -7.23 -18.42 -21.96
C THR A 450 -7.02 -19.92 -22.05
N GLY A 451 -8.08 -20.69 -21.94
CA GLY A 451 -8.06 -22.16 -21.98
C GLY A 451 -9.31 -22.76 -22.59
N GLY A 452 -9.48 -24.07 -22.36
CA GLY A 452 -10.53 -24.88 -22.95
C GLY A 452 -10.25 -25.23 -24.42
N PRO A 453 -11.06 -26.15 -25.03
CA PRO A 453 -10.83 -26.61 -26.39
C PRO A 453 -10.93 -25.52 -27.47
N THR A 454 -11.65 -24.44 -27.17
CA THR A 454 -11.92 -23.32 -28.09
C THR A 454 -11.20 -22.02 -27.70
N GLY A 455 -10.38 -22.06 -26.62
CA GLY A 455 -9.76 -20.84 -26.07
C GLY A 455 -10.75 -19.87 -25.41
N GLN A 456 -11.96 -20.34 -25.07
CA GLN A 456 -13.04 -19.54 -24.50
C GLN A 456 -13.25 -19.74 -23.01
N SER A 457 -12.29 -20.32 -22.32
CA SER A 457 -12.28 -20.36 -20.85
C SER A 457 -11.32 -19.32 -20.30
N LEU A 458 -11.68 -18.72 -19.16
CA LEU A 458 -10.81 -17.93 -18.31
C LEU A 458 -10.58 -18.66 -16.99
N TYR A 459 -9.51 -18.31 -16.33
CA TYR A 459 -9.22 -18.82 -15.00
C TYR A 459 -9.36 -17.71 -13.96
N LEU A 460 -10.06 -17.99 -12.86
CA LEU A 460 -10.33 -17.03 -11.80
C LEU A 460 -9.62 -17.48 -10.52
N LEU A 461 -8.85 -16.59 -9.92
CA LEU A 461 -8.24 -16.77 -8.62
C LEU A 461 -8.97 -15.88 -7.61
N GLY A 462 -9.56 -16.46 -6.57
CA GLY A 462 -10.35 -15.70 -5.60
C GLY A 462 -9.97 -16.01 -4.15
N ALA A 463 -10.24 -15.04 -3.27
CA ALA A 463 -10.09 -15.20 -1.83
C ALA A 463 -11.09 -16.21 -1.25
N GLY A 464 -12.24 -16.35 -1.88
CA GLY A 464 -13.30 -17.30 -1.46
C GLY A 464 -13.85 -17.00 -0.08
N ALA A 465 -14.12 -15.72 0.19
CA ALA A 465 -14.71 -15.29 1.45
C ALA A 465 -16.00 -16.06 1.75
N SER A 466 -16.21 -16.37 3.00
CA SER A 466 -17.39 -17.12 3.47
C SER A 466 -17.61 -16.84 4.96
N PRO A 467 -18.78 -17.24 5.50
CA PRO A 467 -19.03 -17.13 6.94
C PRO A 467 -17.99 -17.84 7.82
N GLU A 468 -17.30 -18.85 7.29
CA GLU A 468 -16.21 -19.56 7.99
C GLU A 468 -14.84 -18.91 7.80
N GLY A 469 -14.77 -17.84 7.03
CA GLY A 469 -13.54 -17.15 6.62
C GLY A 469 -13.12 -17.50 5.20
N ASP A 470 -12.01 -16.90 4.77
CA ASP A 470 -11.51 -17.02 3.41
C ASP A 470 -11.03 -18.45 3.11
N ARG A 471 -11.43 -18.96 1.96
CA ARG A 471 -11.04 -20.26 1.40
C ARG A 471 -10.63 -20.07 -0.07
N PRO A 472 -9.39 -19.63 -0.34
CA PRO A 472 -8.92 -19.32 -1.68
C PRO A 472 -9.16 -20.45 -2.67
N PHE A 473 -9.42 -20.06 -3.93
CA PHE A 473 -9.81 -21.02 -4.96
C PHE A 473 -9.24 -20.69 -6.33
N VAL A 474 -9.32 -21.67 -7.23
CA VAL A 474 -9.12 -21.51 -8.67
C VAL A 474 -10.34 -22.10 -9.39
N ASP A 475 -10.97 -21.29 -10.22
CA ASP A 475 -12.08 -21.67 -11.08
C ASP A 475 -11.71 -21.52 -12.55
N GLU A 476 -12.25 -22.39 -13.39
CA GLU A 476 -12.31 -22.23 -14.83
C GLU A 476 -13.71 -21.75 -15.22
N LEU A 477 -13.77 -20.59 -15.88
CA LEU A 477 -15.00 -19.94 -16.34
C LEU A 477 -15.13 -20.12 -17.85
N ASP A 478 -16.16 -20.79 -18.31
CA ASP A 478 -16.53 -20.80 -19.73
C ASP A 478 -17.28 -19.52 -20.09
N LEU A 479 -16.74 -18.74 -21.02
CA LEU A 479 -17.27 -17.43 -21.40
C LEU A 479 -18.59 -17.49 -22.15
N SER A 480 -18.89 -18.61 -22.82
CA SER A 480 -20.12 -18.79 -23.61
C SER A 480 -21.33 -19.13 -22.75
N SER A 481 -21.15 -20.07 -21.83
CA SER A 481 -22.19 -20.51 -20.90
C SER A 481 -22.22 -19.75 -19.58
N LYS A 482 -21.17 -18.97 -19.27
CA LYS A 482 -20.91 -18.31 -17.98
C LYS A 482 -20.90 -19.27 -16.79
N LYS A 483 -20.62 -20.56 -17.02
CA LYS A 483 -20.50 -21.57 -15.98
C LYS A 483 -19.07 -21.70 -15.52
N THR A 484 -18.90 -21.88 -14.20
CA THR A 484 -17.60 -22.12 -13.59
C THR A 484 -17.44 -23.59 -13.20
N ILE A 485 -16.22 -24.09 -13.37
CA ILE A 485 -15.79 -25.39 -12.86
C ILE A 485 -14.71 -25.13 -11.81
N ARG A 486 -14.97 -25.53 -10.56
CA ARG A 486 -13.99 -25.43 -9.49
C ARG A 486 -12.84 -26.38 -9.72
N TRP A 487 -11.64 -25.86 -9.98
CA TRP A 487 -10.43 -26.67 -10.06
C TRP A 487 -9.94 -27.08 -8.68
N TRP A 488 -9.91 -26.10 -7.77
CA TRP A 488 -9.38 -26.32 -6.44
C TRP A 488 -9.88 -25.25 -5.47
N ARG A 489 -9.96 -25.60 -4.18
CA ARG A 489 -10.28 -24.68 -3.09
C ARG A 489 -9.51 -25.07 -1.82
N SER A 490 -8.96 -24.09 -1.11
CA SER A 490 -8.32 -24.28 0.20
C SER A 490 -9.28 -24.90 1.21
N GLN A 491 -8.77 -25.80 2.04
CA GLN A 491 -9.57 -26.53 3.03
C GLN A 491 -8.97 -26.43 4.43
N ALA A 492 -9.84 -26.38 5.44
CA ALA A 492 -9.45 -26.44 6.85
C ALA A 492 -8.59 -27.70 7.13
N PRO A 493 -7.63 -27.65 8.03
CA PRO A 493 -7.22 -26.53 8.88
C PRO A 493 -6.05 -25.70 8.30
N VAL A 494 -5.96 -25.56 7.01
CA VAL A 494 -4.91 -24.78 6.33
C VAL A 494 -5.48 -23.61 5.56
N TYR A 495 -4.65 -22.60 5.40
CA TYR A 495 -4.86 -21.50 4.49
C TYR A 495 -3.85 -21.62 3.35
N GLU A 496 -4.35 -21.89 2.16
CA GLU A 496 -3.52 -22.08 0.98
C GLU A 496 -4.00 -21.17 -0.15
N VAL A 497 -3.09 -20.37 -0.69
CA VAL A 497 -3.40 -19.33 -1.70
C VAL A 497 -2.75 -19.75 -3.02
N PRO A 498 -3.50 -19.83 -4.14
CA PRO A 498 -2.90 -20.01 -5.46
C PRO A 498 -2.09 -18.75 -5.84
N VAL A 499 -0.85 -18.97 -6.25
CA VAL A 499 0.09 -17.92 -6.64
C VAL A 499 0.21 -17.81 -8.15
N ALA A 500 0.26 -18.96 -8.82
CA ALA A 500 0.32 -19.04 -10.26
C ALA A 500 -0.30 -20.35 -10.79
N ILE A 501 -0.84 -20.27 -11.98
CA ILE A 501 -1.18 -21.44 -12.79
C ILE A 501 0.06 -21.81 -13.60
N ILE A 502 0.63 -22.97 -13.31
CA ILE A 502 1.87 -23.45 -13.97
C ILE A 502 1.55 -24.19 -15.25
N ASP A 503 0.51 -25.00 -15.25
CA ASP A 503 0.05 -25.73 -16.43
C ASP A 503 -1.47 -25.88 -16.39
N ALA A 504 -2.11 -25.43 -17.44
CA ALA A 504 -3.54 -25.54 -17.71
C ALA A 504 -3.81 -26.28 -19.03
N SER A 505 -2.80 -26.95 -19.62
CA SER A 505 -2.91 -27.62 -20.91
C SER A 505 -3.66 -28.96 -20.79
N GLY A 506 -4.69 -29.11 -21.62
CA GLY A 506 -5.46 -30.34 -21.67
C GLY A 506 -6.11 -30.73 -20.33
N LYS A 507 -5.68 -31.86 -19.75
CA LYS A 507 -6.17 -32.33 -18.45
C LYS A 507 -5.24 -31.94 -17.28
N ASN A 508 -4.13 -31.24 -17.56
CA ASN A 508 -3.22 -30.81 -16.52
C ASN A 508 -3.80 -29.62 -15.76
N ARG A 509 -3.60 -29.60 -14.44
CA ARG A 509 -4.05 -28.54 -13.54
C ARG A 509 -2.98 -28.34 -12.48
N GLN A 510 -1.85 -27.78 -12.89
CA GLN A 510 -0.72 -27.55 -11.98
C GLN A 510 -0.72 -26.11 -11.48
N LEU A 511 -0.69 -25.95 -10.17
CA LEU A 511 -0.69 -24.67 -9.49
C LEU A 511 0.58 -24.53 -8.65
N LEU A 512 1.16 -23.33 -8.60
CA LEU A 512 2.04 -22.94 -7.51
C LEU A 512 1.16 -22.33 -6.43
N THR A 513 1.27 -22.86 -5.21
CA THR A 513 0.49 -22.37 -4.06
C THR A 513 1.41 -21.94 -2.93
N ARG A 514 0.96 -21.01 -2.08
CA ARG A 514 1.55 -20.67 -0.80
C ARG A 514 0.65 -21.19 0.31
N ARG A 515 1.15 -22.08 1.12
CA ARG A 515 0.41 -22.80 2.15
C ARG A 515 0.95 -22.50 3.53
N GLU A 516 0.04 -22.23 4.46
CA GLU A 516 0.29 -21.95 5.86
C GLU A 516 -0.83 -22.51 6.76
N SER A 517 -0.59 -22.54 8.07
CA SER A 517 -1.63 -22.84 9.07
C SER A 517 -1.35 -22.03 10.34
N LEU A 518 -2.17 -22.17 11.37
CA LEU A 518 -1.93 -21.53 12.67
C LEU A 518 -0.54 -21.81 13.25
N THR A 519 0.03 -22.98 12.92
CA THR A 519 1.32 -23.44 13.49
C THR A 519 2.42 -23.61 12.45
N GLN A 520 2.10 -23.57 11.16
CA GLN A 520 3.07 -23.74 10.08
C GLN A 520 3.27 -22.41 9.35
N SER A 521 4.50 -21.91 9.35
CA SER A 521 4.88 -20.73 8.57
C SER A 521 4.71 -20.96 7.08
N PRO A 522 4.46 -19.89 6.30
CA PRO A 522 4.19 -20.00 4.87
C PRO A 522 5.34 -20.61 4.09
N ASN A 523 5.00 -21.57 3.25
CA ASN A 523 5.89 -22.19 2.29
C ASN A 523 5.20 -22.42 0.95
N TYR A 524 5.98 -22.60 -0.12
CA TYR A 524 5.46 -22.77 -1.47
C TYR A 524 5.44 -24.26 -1.86
N TYR A 525 4.42 -24.62 -2.63
CA TYR A 525 4.16 -25.98 -3.07
C TYR A 525 3.69 -26.00 -4.52
N LEU A 526 4.10 -27.01 -5.29
CA LEU A 526 3.41 -27.38 -6.51
C LEU A 526 2.26 -28.32 -6.16
N ARG A 527 1.07 -27.95 -6.61
CA ARG A 527 -0.16 -28.72 -6.43
C ARG A 527 -0.65 -29.25 -7.76
N ASP A 528 -0.90 -30.55 -7.84
CA ASP A 528 -1.65 -31.17 -8.92
C ASP A 528 -3.14 -31.18 -8.55
N ALA A 529 -3.91 -30.22 -9.09
CA ALA A 529 -5.34 -30.09 -8.78
C ALA A 529 -6.23 -31.16 -9.45
N THR A 530 -5.66 -32.08 -10.26
CA THR A 530 -6.37 -33.23 -10.82
C THR A 530 -6.35 -34.43 -9.87
N LYS A 531 -5.40 -34.50 -8.95
CA LYS A 531 -5.19 -35.59 -8.01
C LYS A 531 -5.34 -35.06 -6.60
N LYS A 532 -6.27 -35.66 -5.85
CA LYS A 532 -6.48 -35.28 -4.46
C LYS A 532 -5.16 -35.38 -3.69
N ASP A 533 -4.86 -34.30 -2.98
CA ASP A 533 -3.76 -34.19 -1.99
C ASP A 533 -2.34 -34.38 -2.51
N LYS A 534 -2.09 -34.37 -3.83
CA LYS A 534 -0.73 -34.41 -4.34
C LYS A 534 -0.08 -33.02 -4.25
N LEU A 535 0.78 -32.85 -3.25
CA LEU A 535 1.61 -31.68 -3.01
C LEU A 535 3.08 -32.03 -3.12
N THR A 536 3.85 -31.16 -3.77
CA THR A 536 5.32 -31.22 -3.78
C THR A 536 5.85 -29.96 -3.17
N ALA A 537 6.60 -30.06 -2.08
CA ALA A 537 7.20 -28.91 -1.42
C ALA A 537 8.25 -28.26 -2.35
N VAL A 538 8.13 -26.94 -2.52
CA VAL A 538 9.08 -26.13 -3.30
C VAL A 538 10.06 -25.42 -2.37
N THR A 539 9.58 -24.86 -1.26
CA THR A 539 10.42 -24.18 -0.28
C THR A 539 10.33 -24.86 1.09
N LYS A 540 11.33 -24.58 1.95
CA LYS A 540 11.37 -25.01 3.35
C LYS A 540 11.86 -23.84 4.22
N PHE A 541 11.16 -22.72 4.14
CA PHE A 541 11.51 -21.56 4.97
C PHE A 541 11.32 -21.90 6.45
N PRO A 542 12.27 -21.53 7.29
CA PRO A 542 12.19 -21.80 8.72
C PRO A 542 11.04 -21.02 9.35
N ASN A 543 10.53 -21.53 10.46
CA ASN A 543 9.57 -20.79 11.27
C ASN A 543 10.31 -19.68 12.04
N PRO A 544 9.97 -18.40 11.83
CA PRO A 544 10.66 -17.28 12.49
C PRO A 544 10.48 -17.27 14.01
N TYR A 545 9.45 -17.93 14.53
CA TYR A 545 9.10 -17.95 15.95
C TYR A 545 9.43 -19.29 16.64
N ALA A 546 10.28 -20.12 16.06
CA ALA A 546 10.64 -21.42 16.65
C ALA A 546 11.12 -21.33 18.10
N ALA A 547 11.89 -20.28 18.44
CA ALA A 547 12.37 -20.01 19.79
C ALA A 547 11.27 -19.60 20.79
N PHE A 548 10.07 -19.26 20.32
CA PHE A 548 8.93 -18.76 21.10
C PHE A 548 7.73 -19.74 21.12
N GLY A 549 7.96 -21.03 20.95
CA GLY A 549 6.89 -22.02 20.86
C GLY A 549 6.31 -22.16 19.44
N GLY A 550 6.87 -21.45 18.45
CA GLY A 550 6.64 -21.65 17.02
C GLY A 550 5.43 -20.93 16.44
N SER A 551 4.49 -20.41 17.25
CA SER A 551 3.30 -19.77 16.69
C SER A 551 2.52 -18.97 17.73
N PHE A 552 1.68 -18.06 17.22
CA PHE A 552 0.68 -17.31 18.00
C PHE A 552 -0.71 -17.64 17.45
N PRO A 553 -1.32 -18.75 17.87
CA PRO A 553 -2.62 -19.15 17.35
C PRO A 553 -3.71 -18.18 17.80
N LYS A 554 -4.63 -17.90 16.88
CA LYS A 554 -5.78 -17.04 17.12
C LYS A 554 -7.09 -17.84 17.15
N GLN A 555 -8.05 -17.28 17.86
CA GLN A 555 -9.46 -17.66 17.77
C GLN A 555 -10.23 -16.51 17.15
N VAL A 556 -10.98 -16.77 16.07
CA VAL A 556 -11.89 -15.76 15.50
C VAL A 556 -13.17 -15.74 16.32
N LEU A 557 -13.41 -14.63 16.99
CA LEU A 557 -14.67 -14.36 17.69
C LEU A 557 -15.72 -13.87 16.70
N LYS A 558 -16.97 -14.23 16.91
CA LYS A 558 -18.13 -13.74 16.18
C LYS A 558 -19.17 -13.27 17.18
N TYR A 559 -19.59 -12.04 17.06
CA TYR A 559 -20.52 -11.40 17.98
C TYR A 559 -21.36 -10.36 17.22
N LYS A 560 -22.31 -9.72 17.91
CA LYS A 560 -23.20 -8.74 17.30
C LYS A 560 -23.08 -7.38 18.00
N ARG A 561 -23.09 -6.33 17.20
CA ARG A 561 -23.34 -4.98 17.66
C ARG A 561 -24.81 -4.84 18.07
N ALA A 562 -25.13 -3.86 18.93
CA ALA A 562 -26.48 -3.66 19.47
C ALA A 562 -27.58 -3.45 18.39
N ASP A 563 -27.21 -2.90 17.24
CA ASP A 563 -28.07 -2.69 16.07
C ASP A 563 -28.20 -3.93 15.16
N GLY A 564 -27.58 -5.06 15.57
CA GLY A 564 -27.65 -6.36 14.90
C GLY A 564 -26.59 -6.60 13.84
N VAL A 565 -25.66 -5.66 13.59
CA VAL A 565 -24.53 -5.88 12.66
C VAL A 565 -23.60 -6.95 13.20
N ASP A 566 -23.27 -7.93 12.36
CA ASP A 566 -22.32 -8.99 12.70
C ASP A 566 -20.90 -8.44 12.77
N LEU A 567 -20.16 -8.82 13.79
CA LEU A 567 -18.81 -8.36 14.04
C LEU A 567 -17.88 -9.54 14.29
N THR A 568 -16.58 -9.31 14.03
CA THR A 568 -15.52 -10.29 14.33
C THR A 568 -14.34 -9.64 15.03
N ALA A 569 -13.56 -10.44 15.76
CA ALA A 569 -12.24 -10.07 16.28
C ALA A 569 -11.34 -11.30 16.31
N ASN A 570 -10.05 -11.11 16.17
CA ASN A 570 -9.06 -12.15 16.44
C ASN A 570 -8.66 -12.07 17.92
N LEU A 571 -8.99 -13.10 18.68
CA LEU A 571 -8.54 -13.24 20.06
C LEU A 571 -7.22 -14.02 20.11
N TYR A 572 -6.22 -13.44 20.74
CA TYR A 572 -4.96 -14.11 21.10
C TYR A 572 -4.81 -14.15 22.61
N LEU A 573 -4.32 -15.26 23.11
CA LEU A 573 -4.09 -15.47 24.55
C LEU A 573 -2.62 -15.79 24.82
N PRO A 574 -2.10 -15.47 26.01
CA PRO A 574 -0.74 -15.82 26.39
C PRO A 574 -0.49 -17.32 26.25
N PRO A 575 0.73 -17.73 25.87
CA PRO A 575 1.12 -19.13 25.91
C PRO A 575 0.86 -19.72 27.30
N ASN A 576 0.25 -20.91 27.33
CA ASN A 576 -0.08 -21.63 28.58
C ASN A 576 -1.22 -21.03 29.42
N TYR A 577 -1.89 -19.97 28.97
CA TYR A 577 -3.07 -19.45 29.68
C TYR A 577 -4.15 -20.52 29.80
N LYS A 578 -4.71 -20.61 31.00
CA LYS A 578 -5.86 -21.47 31.29
C LYS A 578 -7.02 -20.60 31.79
N LYS A 579 -8.24 -20.96 31.47
CA LYS A 579 -9.42 -20.20 31.88
C LYS A 579 -9.55 -20.11 33.39
N SER A 580 -8.99 -21.07 34.15
CA SER A 580 -8.88 -21.04 35.62
C SER A 580 -8.01 -19.91 36.15
N ASP A 581 -7.15 -19.30 35.33
CA ASP A 581 -6.26 -18.21 35.71
C ASP A 581 -7.03 -16.86 35.80
N GLY A 582 -8.31 -16.88 35.40
CA GLY A 582 -9.18 -15.71 35.39
C GLY A 582 -8.99 -14.76 34.21
N PRO A 583 -9.81 -13.71 34.12
CA PRO A 583 -9.76 -12.76 33.01
C PRO A 583 -8.50 -11.91 33.06
N LEU A 584 -7.97 -11.62 31.86
CA LEU A 584 -6.70 -10.96 31.63
C LEU A 584 -6.86 -9.46 31.35
N PRO A 585 -5.86 -8.62 31.70
CA PRO A 585 -5.73 -7.31 31.10
C PRO A 585 -5.66 -7.46 29.58
N THR A 586 -6.33 -6.58 28.84
CA THR A 586 -6.56 -6.78 27.41
C THR A 586 -6.11 -5.58 26.60
N LEU A 587 -5.52 -5.82 25.43
CA LEU A 587 -5.23 -4.80 24.44
C LEU A 587 -6.12 -5.02 23.21
N MET A 588 -6.94 -4.03 22.88
CA MET A 588 -7.78 -4.01 21.69
C MET A 588 -7.12 -3.19 20.59
N SER A 589 -7.15 -3.69 19.36
CA SER A 589 -6.80 -2.90 18.17
C SER A 589 -7.86 -3.05 17.10
N ALA A 590 -8.13 -1.95 16.40
CA ALA A 590 -9.12 -1.88 15.32
C ALA A 590 -8.75 -0.80 14.29
N TYR A 591 -9.42 -0.86 13.15
CA TYR A 591 -9.36 0.14 12.09
C TYR A 591 -10.76 0.29 11.49
N PRO A 592 -11.46 1.41 11.67
CA PRO A 592 -12.81 1.60 11.13
C PRO A 592 -12.84 1.55 9.60
N LEU A 593 -13.89 0.95 9.06
CA LEU A 593 -14.15 0.90 7.62
C LEU A 593 -15.58 1.36 7.35
N GLU A 594 -15.77 2.13 6.30
CA GLU A 594 -17.05 2.70 5.91
C GLU A 594 -17.75 1.81 4.88
N PHE A 595 -19.06 1.57 5.08
CA PHE A 595 -19.90 0.70 4.26
C PHE A 595 -21.22 1.40 3.90
N LYS A 596 -21.81 0.98 2.78
CA LYS A 596 -23.15 1.42 2.34
C LYS A 596 -24.25 0.40 2.67
N ASP A 597 -23.88 -0.82 3.07
CA ASP A 597 -24.82 -1.90 3.41
C ASP A 597 -24.35 -2.67 4.65
N LYS A 598 -25.26 -2.91 5.59
CA LYS A 598 -24.92 -3.59 6.84
C LYS A 598 -24.64 -5.08 6.69
N ASN A 599 -25.21 -5.74 5.68
CA ASN A 599 -24.99 -7.17 5.48
C ASN A 599 -23.60 -7.41 4.91
N THR A 600 -23.13 -6.52 4.03
CA THR A 600 -21.75 -6.57 3.52
C THR A 600 -20.76 -6.16 4.61
N ALA A 601 -21.09 -5.17 5.43
CA ALA A 601 -20.30 -4.72 6.58
C ALA A 601 -20.07 -5.82 7.63
N GLY A 602 -21.03 -6.73 7.78
CA GLY A 602 -20.99 -7.87 8.72
C GLY A 602 -20.28 -9.12 8.17
N GLN A 603 -19.81 -9.09 6.94
CA GLN A 603 -19.14 -10.25 6.34
C GLN A 603 -17.80 -10.57 7.00
N VAL A 604 -17.55 -11.85 7.24
CA VAL A 604 -16.28 -12.30 7.78
C VAL A 604 -15.18 -12.10 6.75
N SER A 605 -14.08 -11.51 7.18
CA SER A 605 -12.89 -11.22 6.38
C SER A 605 -11.68 -11.95 6.93
N GLY A 606 -10.85 -12.48 6.04
CA GLY A 606 -9.64 -13.23 6.40
C GLY A 606 -9.95 -14.69 6.79
N SER A 607 -8.88 -15.46 7.03
CA SER A 607 -9.01 -16.88 7.38
C SER A 607 -8.62 -17.13 8.83
N PRO A 608 -9.33 -18.00 9.55
CA PRO A 608 -8.93 -18.44 10.90
C PRO A 608 -7.63 -19.25 10.89
N TYR A 609 -7.16 -19.72 9.74
CA TYR A 609 -6.04 -20.65 9.60
C TYR A 609 -4.75 -19.97 9.13
N THR A 610 -4.68 -18.63 9.02
CA THR A 610 -3.46 -17.92 8.64
C THR A 610 -2.43 -17.95 9.77
N PHE A 611 -1.17 -18.11 9.41
CA PHE A 611 -0.04 -17.96 10.31
C PHE A 611 0.06 -16.49 10.78
N THR A 612 0.19 -16.28 12.08
CA THR A 612 0.33 -14.93 12.63
C THR A 612 1.73 -14.41 12.39
N ARG A 613 1.85 -13.28 11.65
CA ARG A 613 3.12 -12.58 11.42
C ARG A 613 3.14 -11.30 12.23
N LEU A 614 4.24 -11.08 12.94
CA LEU A 614 4.44 -9.91 13.78
C LEU A 614 5.23 -8.86 12.98
N GLY A 615 4.59 -7.78 12.61
CA GLY A 615 5.25 -6.57 12.12
C GLY A 615 5.40 -5.57 13.27
N GLY A 616 6.25 -4.54 13.12
CA GLY A 616 6.52 -3.54 14.17
C GLY A 616 5.30 -2.83 14.76
N GLY A 617 4.14 -2.94 14.10
CA GLY A 617 2.87 -2.41 14.59
C GLY A 617 1.92 -3.39 15.24
N SER A 618 2.25 -4.70 15.27
CA SER A 618 1.34 -5.74 15.74
C SER A 618 0.99 -5.61 17.23
N PRO A 619 -0.28 -5.71 17.61
CA PRO A 619 -0.66 -5.78 19.03
C PRO A 619 -0.35 -7.14 19.67
N VAL A 620 -0.12 -8.18 18.85
CA VAL A 620 0.05 -9.56 19.33
C VAL A 620 1.35 -9.74 20.14
N PHE A 621 2.31 -8.82 20.04
CA PHE A 621 3.48 -8.81 20.90
C PHE A 621 3.13 -8.93 22.39
N TRP A 622 2.04 -8.30 22.82
CA TRP A 622 1.68 -8.19 24.25
C TRP A 622 1.11 -9.48 24.83
N VAL A 623 0.82 -10.50 24.05
CA VAL A 623 0.50 -11.84 24.60
C VAL A 623 1.67 -12.40 25.40
N THR A 624 2.92 -12.06 25.00
CA THR A 624 4.12 -12.46 25.76
C THR A 624 4.34 -11.68 27.05
N GLN A 625 3.56 -10.61 27.25
CA GLN A 625 3.57 -9.78 28.46
C GLN A 625 2.36 -10.04 29.37
N GLY A 626 1.58 -11.09 29.06
CA GLY A 626 0.44 -11.53 29.88
C GLY A 626 -0.88 -10.82 29.55
N TYR A 627 -0.99 -10.18 28.40
CA TYR A 627 -2.25 -9.58 27.93
C TYR A 627 -3.03 -10.56 27.02
N ALA A 628 -4.35 -10.55 27.12
CA ALA A 628 -5.19 -10.97 26.02
C ALA A 628 -5.15 -9.88 24.92
N VAL A 629 -5.25 -10.27 23.65
CA VAL A 629 -5.27 -9.29 22.55
C VAL A 629 -6.49 -9.54 21.69
N LEU A 630 -7.30 -8.49 21.50
CA LEU A 630 -8.38 -8.41 20.52
C LEU A 630 -7.85 -7.64 19.31
N GLU A 631 -7.33 -8.37 18.32
CA GLU A 631 -6.77 -7.79 17.10
C GLU A 631 -7.81 -7.72 16.00
N ASN A 632 -7.75 -6.65 15.18
CA ASN A 632 -8.67 -6.44 14.05
C ASN A 632 -10.14 -6.57 14.49
N ALA A 633 -10.48 -6.06 15.67
CA ALA A 633 -11.87 -5.98 16.09
C ALA A 633 -12.65 -5.14 15.07
N SER A 634 -13.71 -5.72 14.49
CA SER A 634 -14.48 -5.09 13.44
C SER A 634 -15.17 -3.83 13.95
N VAL A 635 -14.98 -2.72 13.24
CA VAL A 635 -15.63 -1.43 13.48
C VAL A 635 -16.19 -0.92 12.16
N PRO A 636 -17.26 -1.55 11.64
CA PRO A 636 -17.91 -1.05 10.43
C PRO A 636 -18.74 0.18 10.77
N ILE A 637 -18.54 1.23 9.96
CA ILE A 637 -19.32 2.45 9.98
C ILE A 637 -20.26 2.38 8.78
N VAL A 638 -21.53 2.19 9.04
CA VAL A 638 -22.53 1.89 8.00
C VAL A 638 -23.42 3.11 7.76
N GLY A 639 -23.53 3.50 6.50
CA GLY A 639 -24.51 4.51 6.03
C GLY A 639 -25.57 3.85 5.20
N GLU A 640 -26.80 3.80 5.69
CA GLU A 640 -27.92 3.16 4.98
C GLU A 640 -28.84 4.22 4.36
N GLY A 641 -29.33 3.92 3.17
CA GLY A 641 -30.26 4.78 2.44
C GLY A 641 -29.62 6.11 2.03
N SER A 642 -30.19 7.22 2.49
CA SER A 642 -29.69 8.58 2.22
C SER A 642 -28.64 9.06 3.22
N LYS A 643 -28.33 8.28 4.27
CA LYS A 643 -27.35 8.65 5.28
C LYS A 643 -25.95 8.25 4.83
N ASP A 644 -25.00 9.14 5.06
CA ASP A 644 -23.60 8.80 4.90
C ASP A 644 -23.06 8.12 6.16
N PRO A 645 -22.05 7.22 6.02
CA PRO A 645 -21.53 6.46 7.16
C PRO A 645 -21.12 7.33 8.35
N ASN A 646 -20.50 8.47 8.07
CA ASN A 646 -19.97 9.36 9.12
C ASN A 646 -21.01 10.17 9.88
N ASP A 647 -22.29 10.18 9.45
CA ASP A 647 -23.36 10.87 10.17
C ASP A 647 -23.61 10.29 11.56
N THR A 648 -23.25 9.02 11.77
CA THR A 648 -23.38 8.31 13.06
C THR A 648 -22.07 7.60 13.45
N TYR A 649 -20.92 8.18 13.09
CA TYR A 649 -19.61 7.58 13.32
C TYR A 649 -19.36 7.23 14.79
N ILE A 650 -19.60 8.20 15.71
CA ILE A 650 -19.26 8.05 17.12
C ILE A 650 -20.07 6.94 17.80
N GLU A 651 -21.37 6.91 17.54
CA GLU A 651 -22.29 5.92 18.12
C GLU A 651 -21.92 4.51 17.66
N GLN A 652 -21.65 4.34 16.37
CA GLN A 652 -21.28 3.07 15.80
C GLN A 652 -19.89 2.61 16.28
N LEU A 653 -18.96 3.54 16.40
CA LEU A 653 -17.63 3.29 16.92
C LEU A 653 -17.66 2.76 18.35
N VAL A 654 -18.33 3.48 19.26
CA VAL A 654 -18.42 3.11 20.68
C VAL A 654 -19.16 1.79 20.86
N SER A 655 -20.27 1.60 20.11
CA SER A 655 -21.05 0.37 20.15
C SER A 655 -20.26 -0.85 19.67
N SER A 656 -19.45 -0.70 18.62
CA SER A 656 -18.59 -1.78 18.11
C SER A 656 -17.50 -2.17 19.11
N ALA A 657 -16.84 -1.18 19.71
CA ALA A 657 -15.82 -1.42 20.73
C ALA A 657 -16.38 -2.09 21.98
N LYS A 658 -17.55 -1.62 22.44
CA LYS A 658 -18.24 -2.26 23.58
C LYS A 658 -18.59 -3.70 23.31
N ALA A 659 -19.14 -4.02 22.14
CA ALA A 659 -19.52 -5.37 21.76
C ALA A 659 -18.31 -6.33 21.75
N ALA A 660 -17.14 -5.88 21.30
CA ALA A 660 -15.91 -6.68 21.33
C ALA A 660 -15.46 -7.00 22.77
N ILE A 661 -15.50 -6.01 23.66
CA ILE A 661 -15.14 -6.17 25.07
C ILE A 661 -16.14 -7.10 25.77
N ASP A 662 -17.44 -6.87 25.55
CA ASP A 662 -18.51 -7.69 26.16
C ASP A 662 -18.38 -9.17 25.77
N GLU A 663 -18.06 -9.46 24.50
CA GLU A 663 -17.87 -10.85 24.04
C GLU A 663 -16.65 -11.49 24.70
N GLY A 664 -15.53 -10.79 24.80
CA GLY A 664 -14.34 -11.29 25.50
C GLY A 664 -14.59 -11.52 27.00
N ALA A 665 -15.36 -10.66 27.65
CA ALA A 665 -15.77 -10.80 29.05
C ALA A 665 -16.76 -11.97 29.23
N ARG A 666 -17.72 -12.14 28.31
CA ARG A 666 -18.66 -13.29 28.31
C ARG A 666 -17.91 -14.61 28.19
N LEU A 667 -16.83 -14.65 27.44
CA LEU A 667 -15.95 -15.83 27.34
C LEU A 667 -15.13 -16.06 28.64
N GLY A 668 -15.06 -15.07 29.55
CA GLY A 668 -14.30 -15.11 30.78
C GLY A 668 -12.80 -14.95 30.59
N VAL A 669 -12.36 -14.36 29.47
CA VAL A 669 -10.94 -14.17 29.16
C VAL A 669 -10.50 -12.70 29.17
N VAL A 670 -11.43 -11.76 29.00
CA VAL A 670 -11.17 -10.32 29.04
C VAL A 670 -11.67 -9.75 30.38
N ASP A 671 -10.80 -9.02 31.06
CA ASP A 671 -11.21 -8.18 32.17
C ASP A 671 -11.66 -6.83 31.63
N ALA A 672 -12.96 -6.59 31.61
CA ALA A 672 -13.57 -5.37 31.08
C ALA A 672 -13.13 -4.10 31.82
N ASP A 673 -12.65 -4.22 33.05
CA ASP A 673 -12.10 -3.10 33.83
C ASP A 673 -10.62 -2.82 33.53
N ARG A 674 -9.95 -3.65 32.72
CA ARG A 674 -8.53 -3.53 32.36
C ARG A 674 -8.28 -3.66 30.87
N VAL A 675 -8.94 -2.80 30.07
CA VAL A 675 -8.79 -2.78 28.62
C VAL A 675 -8.04 -1.52 28.18
N GLY A 676 -6.99 -1.72 27.39
CA GLY A 676 -6.32 -0.68 26.62
C GLY A 676 -6.73 -0.73 25.15
N VAL A 677 -6.65 0.40 24.44
CA VAL A 677 -6.92 0.47 23.01
C VAL A 677 -5.75 1.09 22.26
N MET A 678 -5.45 0.55 21.06
CA MET A 678 -4.40 1.11 20.22
C MET A 678 -4.81 1.15 18.75
N GLY A 679 -4.20 2.09 18.04
CA GLY A 679 -4.36 2.18 16.59
C GLY A 679 -3.30 3.03 15.92
N HIS A 680 -3.23 2.89 14.60
CA HIS A 680 -2.35 3.67 13.73
C HIS A 680 -3.19 4.38 12.67
N SER A 681 -2.81 5.61 12.30
CA SER A 681 -3.51 6.37 11.24
C SER A 681 -4.99 6.59 11.60
N TYR A 682 -5.93 6.10 10.81
CA TYR A 682 -7.36 6.17 11.13
C TYR A 682 -7.73 5.34 12.37
N GLY A 683 -6.94 4.30 12.69
CA GLY A 683 -7.03 3.59 13.96
C GLY A 683 -6.59 4.43 15.18
N ALA A 684 -5.63 5.34 15.02
CA ALA A 684 -5.25 6.30 16.06
C ALA A 684 -6.32 7.38 16.28
N PHE A 685 -6.91 7.83 15.20
CA PHE A 685 -8.10 8.69 15.23
C PHE A 685 -9.27 8.01 15.96
N MET A 686 -9.55 6.76 15.63
CA MET A 686 -10.49 5.90 16.36
C MET A 686 -10.17 5.85 17.86
N THR A 687 -8.91 5.54 18.21
CA THR A 687 -8.46 5.46 19.60
C THR A 687 -8.78 6.74 20.37
N ALA A 688 -8.41 7.90 19.82
CA ALA A 688 -8.67 9.19 20.45
C ALA A 688 -10.19 9.46 20.62
N ASN A 689 -11.00 9.14 19.60
CA ASN A 689 -12.46 9.28 19.69
C ASN A 689 -13.08 8.35 20.73
N LEU A 690 -12.64 7.09 20.82
CA LEU A 690 -13.10 6.16 21.84
C LEU A 690 -12.84 6.68 23.27
N LEU A 691 -11.66 7.27 23.50
CA LEU A 691 -11.33 7.84 24.81
C LEU A 691 -12.10 9.14 25.12
N SER A 692 -12.42 9.94 24.09
CA SER A 692 -13.17 11.19 24.26
C SER A 692 -14.67 10.96 24.49
N HIS A 693 -15.21 9.84 24.01
CA HIS A 693 -16.67 9.60 23.98
C HIS A 693 -17.11 8.36 24.77
N SER A 694 -16.20 7.68 25.46
CA SER A 694 -16.53 6.51 26.28
C SER A 694 -15.60 6.36 27.48
N ASN A 695 -16.01 5.52 28.45
CA ASN A 695 -15.19 5.11 29.60
C ASN A 695 -14.78 3.64 29.51
N LEU A 696 -14.78 3.05 28.31
CA LEU A 696 -14.51 1.63 28.08
C LEU A 696 -13.04 1.25 28.32
N PHE A 697 -12.12 2.22 28.29
CA PHE A 697 -10.69 1.95 28.27
C PHE A 697 -9.95 2.60 29.44
N LYS A 698 -8.86 1.97 29.90
CA LYS A 698 -7.95 2.48 30.93
C LYS A 698 -6.77 3.25 30.36
N ALA A 699 -6.41 3.03 29.09
CA ALA A 699 -5.38 3.77 28.38
C ALA A 699 -5.58 3.66 26.86
N GLY A 700 -5.05 4.65 26.13
CA GLY A 700 -4.95 4.61 24.66
C GLY A 700 -3.54 4.82 24.16
N ILE A 701 -3.23 4.20 23.01
CA ILE A 701 -2.01 4.41 22.25
C ILE A 701 -2.37 4.79 20.83
N ALA A 702 -2.12 6.02 20.44
CA ALA A 702 -2.51 6.60 19.14
C ALA A 702 -1.26 6.97 18.32
N ARG A 703 -1.06 6.28 17.19
CA ARG A 703 0.13 6.43 16.34
C ARG A 703 -0.21 7.11 15.03
N SER A 704 0.46 8.24 14.72
CA SER A 704 0.31 9.01 13.46
C SER A 704 -1.14 9.27 13.07
N GLY A 705 -1.97 9.78 13.99
CA GLY A 705 -3.39 10.04 13.78
C GLY A 705 -3.70 11.45 13.33
N ALA A 706 -4.97 11.65 12.93
CA ALA A 706 -5.54 12.97 12.64
C ALA A 706 -6.60 13.29 13.70
N TYR A 707 -6.37 14.28 14.53
CA TYR A 707 -7.22 14.56 15.70
C TYR A 707 -8.11 15.78 15.55
N ASN A 708 -7.88 16.59 14.52
CA ASN A 708 -8.71 17.72 14.15
C ASN A 708 -9.05 17.66 12.65
N ARG A 709 -10.29 17.32 12.32
CA ARG A 709 -10.76 17.16 10.94
C ARG A 709 -10.93 18.48 10.21
N THR A 710 -10.97 19.61 10.90
CA THR A 710 -10.99 20.91 10.23
C THR A 710 -9.68 21.19 9.47
N LEU A 711 -8.59 20.48 9.77
CA LEU A 711 -7.34 20.52 9.01
C LEU A 711 -7.39 19.69 7.70
N THR A 712 -8.46 18.93 7.48
CA THR A 712 -8.73 18.20 6.24
C THR A 712 -10.12 18.55 5.70
N PRO A 713 -10.40 19.82 5.38
CA PRO A 713 -11.77 20.31 5.20
C PRO A 713 -12.46 19.84 3.91
N TYR A 714 -11.75 19.18 3.01
CA TYR A 714 -12.27 18.67 1.74
C TYR A 714 -12.35 17.15 1.69
N GLY A 715 -12.68 16.51 2.80
CA GLY A 715 -12.88 15.06 2.89
C GLY A 715 -11.72 14.31 3.53
N PHE A 716 -12.04 13.12 3.98
CA PHE A 716 -11.11 12.15 4.58
C PHE A 716 -11.74 10.75 4.50
N GLN A 717 -10.93 9.72 4.29
CA GLN A 717 -11.41 8.36 4.05
C GLN A 717 -12.51 8.34 2.96
N GLY A 718 -13.67 7.77 3.21
CA GLY A 718 -14.81 7.79 2.32
C GLY A 718 -15.69 9.05 2.39
N GLU A 719 -15.41 10.01 3.29
CA GLU A 719 -16.13 11.27 3.37
C GLU A 719 -15.73 12.19 2.22
N GLU A 720 -16.72 12.55 1.38
CA GLU A 720 -16.52 13.43 0.22
C GLU A 720 -17.15 14.83 0.43
N ARG A 721 -17.95 15.01 1.47
CA ARG A 721 -18.53 16.32 1.82
C ARG A 721 -17.46 17.18 2.48
N SER A 722 -17.44 18.45 2.14
CA SER A 722 -16.53 19.41 2.77
C SER A 722 -17.00 19.79 4.17
N TYR A 723 -16.08 20.35 4.97
CA TYR A 723 -16.39 20.90 6.28
C TYR A 723 -17.58 21.90 6.25
N TRP A 724 -17.63 22.76 5.24
CA TRP A 724 -18.71 23.77 5.11
C TRP A 724 -20.06 23.18 4.70
N GLN A 725 -20.10 21.94 4.21
CA GLN A 725 -21.34 21.22 3.90
C GLN A 725 -21.90 20.48 5.12
N VAL A 726 -21.01 19.94 5.96
CA VAL A 726 -21.38 19.13 7.14
C VAL A 726 -20.47 19.42 8.35
N PRO A 727 -20.47 20.68 8.85
CA PRO A 727 -19.57 21.09 9.93
C PRO A 727 -19.76 20.28 11.21
N GLU A 728 -21.02 19.85 11.48
CA GLU A 728 -21.38 19.03 12.64
C GLU A 728 -20.65 17.67 12.61
N VAL A 729 -20.54 17.01 11.47
CA VAL A 729 -19.83 15.72 11.31
C VAL A 729 -18.35 15.91 11.61
N TYR A 730 -17.72 16.91 11.00
CA TYR A 730 -16.30 17.21 11.20
C TYR A 730 -15.99 17.55 12.66
N ASN A 731 -16.86 18.33 13.31
CA ASN A 731 -16.69 18.74 14.70
C ASN A 731 -16.89 17.56 15.66
N ALA A 732 -17.92 16.75 15.45
CA ALA A 732 -18.18 15.56 16.26
C ALA A 732 -17.06 14.52 16.16
N MET A 733 -16.52 14.34 14.96
CA MET A 733 -15.44 13.40 14.71
C MET A 733 -14.04 13.92 15.09
N SER A 734 -13.90 15.17 15.57
CA SER A 734 -12.62 15.75 15.96
C SER A 734 -12.35 15.58 17.46
N PRO A 735 -11.58 14.60 17.93
CA PRO A 735 -11.29 14.42 19.37
C PRO A 735 -10.59 15.65 19.99
N PHE A 736 -9.96 16.49 19.19
CA PHE A 736 -9.41 17.77 19.61
C PHE A 736 -10.46 18.65 20.29
N ASN A 737 -11.70 18.66 19.81
CA ASN A 737 -12.80 19.46 20.34
C ASN A 737 -13.32 18.96 21.71
N TYR A 738 -12.86 17.78 22.14
CA TYR A 738 -13.24 17.13 23.39
C TYR A 738 -12.05 16.94 24.33
N ALA A 739 -10.98 17.69 24.13
CA ALA A 739 -9.78 17.60 24.97
C ALA A 739 -10.07 17.88 26.46
N ASP A 740 -11.07 18.73 26.74
CA ASP A 740 -11.58 19.03 28.09
C ASP A 740 -12.27 17.84 28.78
N LYS A 741 -12.75 16.87 28.00
CA LYS A 741 -13.42 15.66 28.48
C LYS A 741 -12.50 14.46 28.66
N MET A 742 -11.24 14.59 28.23
CA MET A 742 -10.26 13.48 28.28
C MET A 742 -9.81 13.19 29.70
N LYS A 743 -10.24 12.05 30.23
CA LYS A 743 -9.84 11.54 31.54
C LYS A 743 -8.89 10.36 31.45
N THR A 744 -8.97 9.60 30.37
CA THR A 744 -8.18 8.39 30.15
C THR A 744 -6.79 8.75 29.63
N PRO A 745 -5.71 8.17 30.21
CA PRO A 745 -4.35 8.39 29.76
C PRO A 745 -4.14 8.06 28.27
N LEU A 746 -3.49 8.97 27.52
CA LEU A 746 -3.24 8.84 26.09
C LEU A 746 -1.75 8.98 25.75
N LEU A 747 -1.18 7.96 25.11
CA LEU A 747 0.13 7.98 24.47
C LEU A 747 -0.01 8.32 22.99
N LEU A 748 0.53 9.47 22.58
CA LEU A 748 0.64 9.90 21.19
C LEU A 748 2.04 9.59 20.69
N ILE A 749 2.15 8.90 19.55
CA ILE A 749 3.41 8.63 18.86
C ILE A 749 3.29 9.10 17.43
N HIS A 750 4.28 9.84 16.90
CA HIS A 750 4.20 10.38 15.54
C HIS A 750 5.56 10.36 14.86
N GLY A 751 5.59 9.99 13.56
CA GLY A 751 6.78 10.11 12.74
C GLY A 751 7.07 11.58 12.40
N GLU A 752 8.29 12.06 12.66
CA GLU A 752 8.71 13.44 12.38
C GLU A 752 8.50 13.84 10.91
N ALA A 753 8.71 12.89 10.01
CA ALA A 753 8.62 13.08 8.57
C ALA A 753 7.33 12.50 7.96
N ASP A 754 6.25 12.42 8.75
CA ASP A 754 4.97 11.90 8.26
C ASP A 754 4.47 12.72 7.07
N ASN A 755 4.25 12.04 5.95
CA ASN A 755 3.84 12.60 4.67
C ASN A 755 2.46 12.11 4.20
N ASN A 756 1.69 11.48 5.07
CA ASN A 756 0.34 11.08 4.73
C ASN A 756 -0.61 12.28 4.83
N GLN A 757 -1.48 12.41 3.85
CA GLN A 757 -2.46 13.52 3.83
C GLN A 757 -3.37 13.45 5.06
N GLY A 758 -3.47 14.56 5.77
CA GLY A 758 -4.34 14.71 6.94
C GLY A 758 -3.76 14.23 8.26
N THR A 759 -2.66 13.49 8.28
CA THR A 759 -1.98 13.02 9.51
C THR A 759 -0.62 13.69 9.74
N PHE A 760 -0.42 14.91 9.26
CA PHE A 760 0.83 15.63 9.51
C PHE A 760 1.14 15.77 11.01
N PRO A 761 2.42 15.83 11.42
CA PRO A 761 2.82 15.91 12.84
C PRO A 761 2.11 17.00 13.64
N ILE A 762 1.71 18.09 13.01
CA ILE A 762 0.93 19.17 13.63
C ILE A 762 -0.39 18.68 14.28
N GLN A 763 -0.96 17.59 13.77
CA GLN A 763 -2.17 16.98 14.35
C GLN A 763 -1.91 16.52 15.80
N SER A 764 -0.84 15.75 16.02
CA SER A 764 -0.46 15.29 17.36
C SER A 764 0.06 16.43 18.24
N GLU A 765 0.86 17.32 17.67
CA GLU A 765 1.42 18.47 18.41
C GLU A 765 0.31 19.34 19.00
N ARG A 766 -0.68 19.72 18.21
CA ARG A 766 -1.79 20.57 18.65
C ARG A 766 -2.72 19.85 19.61
N TYR A 767 -2.98 18.57 19.35
CA TYR A 767 -3.82 17.78 20.23
C TYR A 767 -3.15 17.58 21.61
N PHE A 768 -1.84 17.26 21.64
CA PHE A 768 -1.08 17.18 22.89
C PHE A 768 -1.11 18.50 23.68
N SER A 769 -0.94 19.63 22.96
CA SER A 769 -1.01 20.96 23.59
C SER A 769 -2.37 21.22 24.23
N ALA A 770 -3.46 20.84 23.55
CA ALA A 770 -4.82 20.98 24.07
C ALA A 770 -5.03 20.09 25.32
N LEU A 771 -4.62 18.80 25.23
CA LEU A 771 -4.72 17.85 26.36
C LEU A 771 -3.94 18.36 27.58
N LYS A 772 -2.70 18.84 27.37
CA LYS A 772 -1.89 19.42 28.43
C LYS A 772 -2.55 20.63 29.07
N GLY A 773 -3.12 21.52 28.26
CA GLY A 773 -3.82 22.72 28.73
C GLY A 773 -5.06 22.41 29.55
N GLN A 774 -5.71 21.26 29.30
CA GLN A 774 -6.87 20.77 30.05
C GLN A 774 -6.49 19.87 31.24
N GLY A 775 -5.19 19.65 31.52
CA GLY A 775 -4.73 18.82 32.62
C GLY A 775 -4.89 17.31 32.39
N ALA A 776 -5.12 16.86 31.17
CA ALA A 776 -5.24 15.45 30.84
C ALA A 776 -3.88 14.73 30.95
N THR A 777 -3.90 13.45 31.33
CA THR A 777 -2.71 12.60 31.33
C THR A 777 -2.36 12.21 29.89
N ALA A 778 -1.36 12.85 29.31
CA ALA A 778 -0.91 12.61 27.95
C ALA A 778 0.62 12.54 27.87
N ARG A 779 1.13 11.70 26.95
CA ARG A 779 2.53 11.62 26.57
C ARG A 779 2.66 11.73 25.06
N TYR A 780 3.59 12.53 24.57
CA TYR A 780 3.83 12.71 23.14
C TYR A 780 5.27 12.35 22.78
N VAL A 781 5.42 11.41 21.85
CA VAL A 781 6.69 10.89 21.37
C VAL A 781 6.81 11.15 19.87
N VAL A 782 7.84 11.87 19.47
CA VAL A 782 8.19 12.12 18.07
C VAL A 782 9.32 11.18 17.68
N LEU A 783 9.11 10.39 16.62
CA LEU A 783 10.10 9.45 16.12
C LEU A 783 10.96 10.11 15.04
N PRO A 784 12.27 10.31 15.28
CA PRO A 784 13.14 10.97 14.33
C PRO A 784 13.15 10.29 12.96
N ALA A 785 13.07 11.11 11.92
CA ALA A 785 13.12 10.70 10.51
C ALA A 785 12.06 9.69 10.05
N GLU A 786 11.10 9.26 10.87
CA GLU A 786 10.05 8.35 10.43
C GLU A 786 8.99 9.06 9.60
N ALA A 787 8.52 8.36 8.55
CA ALA A 787 7.36 8.75 7.76
C ALA A 787 6.05 8.27 8.45
N HIS A 788 4.97 8.15 7.68
CA HIS A 788 3.70 7.65 8.21
C HIS A 788 3.79 6.23 8.77
N GLY A 789 4.53 5.34 8.10
CA GLY A 789 4.87 4.00 8.59
C GLY A 789 6.27 4.02 9.23
N TYR A 790 6.41 3.38 10.39
CA TYR A 790 7.68 3.32 11.12
C TYR A 790 8.51 2.13 10.66
N THR A 791 9.78 2.37 10.37
CA THR A 791 10.66 1.37 9.75
C THR A 791 12.01 1.20 10.44
N ALA A 792 12.55 2.26 11.07
CA ALA A 792 13.86 2.15 11.70
C ALA A 792 13.82 1.26 12.95
N ARG A 793 14.79 0.38 13.03
CA ARG A 793 14.92 -0.60 14.13
C ARG A 793 14.88 0.07 15.50
N GLU A 794 15.64 1.14 15.69
CA GLU A 794 15.72 1.86 16.97
C GLU A 794 14.38 2.50 17.33
N ASN A 795 13.69 3.09 16.35
CA ASN A 795 12.37 3.68 16.54
C ASN A 795 11.33 2.60 16.87
N LEU A 796 11.33 1.47 16.16
CA LEU A 796 10.40 0.36 16.42
C LEU A 796 10.60 -0.23 17.82
N LEU A 797 11.86 -0.45 18.24
CA LEU A 797 12.16 -0.91 19.61
C LEU A 797 11.68 0.08 20.66
N HIS A 798 11.90 1.38 20.43
CA HIS A 798 11.44 2.43 21.33
C HIS A 798 9.91 2.50 21.40
N VAL A 799 9.21 2.37 20.27
CA VAL A 799 7.73 2.28 20.23
C VAL A 799 7.21 1.11 21.07
N LEU A 800 7.85 -0.06 20.95
CA LEU A 800 7.49 -1.21 21.77
C LEU A 800 7.73 -0.96 23.26
N TRP A 801 8.83 -0.28 23.61
CA TRP A 801 9.12 0.10 24.98
C TRP A 801 8.10 1.09 25.55
N GLU A 802 7.81 2.17 24.83
CA GLU A 802 6.82 3.18 25.23
C GLU A 802 5.43 2.55 25.43
N THR A 803 5.02 1.73 24.47
CA THR A 803 3.72 1.04 24.54
C THR A 803 3.67 0.09 25.74
N ASN A 804 4.75 -0.69 25.98
CA ASN A 804 4.82 -1.61 27.11
C ASN A 804 4.75 -0.86 28.45
N ALA A 805 5.57 0.18 28.62
CA ALA A 805 5.58 0.99 29.83
C ALA A 805 4.21 1.66 30.11
N TRP A 806 3.53 2.12 29.04
CA TRP A 806 2.21 2.73 29.16
C TRP A 806 1.13 1.74 29.58
N LEU A 807 1.11 0.55 28.96
CA LEU A 807 0.19 -0.52 29.31
C LEU A 807 0.43 -1.06 30.73
N ASP A 808 1.69 -1.29 31.10
CA ASP A 808 2.04 -1.77 32.45
C ASP A 808 1.64 -0.77 33.54
N LYS A 809 1.68 0.53 33.23
CA LYS A 809 1.31 1.58 34.18
C LYS A 809 -0.20 1.74 34.36
N TYR A 810 -0.98 1.66 33.28
CA TYR A 810 -2.38 2.09 33.30
C TYR A 810 -3.39 0.97 33.04
N VAL A 811 -3.00 -0.15 32.45
CA VAL A 811 -3.91 -1.25 32.09
C VAL A 811 -3.67 -2.50 32.94
N LYS A 812 -2.40 -2.85 33.18
CA LYS A 812 -2.04 -4.08 33.90
C LYS A 812 -2.40 -4.13 35.40
N PRO A 813 -2.39 -3.02 36.14
CA PRO A 813 -2.64 -3.08 37.58
C PRO A 813 -4.01 -3.69 37.89
N SER A 814 -4.02 -4.74 38.72
CA SER A 814 -5.25 -5.25 39.32
C SER A 814 -5.73 -4.29 40.42
N LYS A 815 -7.04 -4.18 40.68
CA LYS A 815 -7.54 -3.55 41.87
C LYS A 815 -6.88 -4.25 43.08
N PRO A 816 -6.43 -3.51 44.11
CA PRO A 816 -6.08 -4.17 45.38
C PRO A 816 -7.24 -5.08 45.80
N ALA A 817 -6.95 -6.32 46.15
CA ALA A 817 -7.95 -7.18 46.77
C ALA A 817 -8.40 -6.47 48.04
N ASN A 818 -9.69 -6.12 48.11
CA ASN A 818 -10.28 -5.54 49.34
C ASN A 818 -10.23 -6.52 50.49
#